data_b66f7f337cfa862c586b00fb4575685d
#
_entry.id   b66f7f337cfa862c586b00fb4575685d
#
_cell.length_a   1.000
_cell.length_b   1.000
_cell.length_c   1.000
_cell.angle_alpha   90.00
_cell.angle_beta   90.00
_cell.angle_gamma   90.00
#
_symmetry.space_group_name_H-M   'P 1'
#
loop_
_entity.id
_entity.type
_entity.pdbx_description
1 polymer ?
#
loop_
_entity_poly.entity_id
_entity_poly.type
_entity_poly.pdbx_seq_one_letter_code
_entity_poly.pdbx_strand_id
1 'polypeptide(L)'
;MLLNQVSLRQAGASDWPAIEALLLAHKLPTEGAREHLATYVLAVSNGEVVGCAGAEVHGTVALLRSVAVAPGLHKKGIGRLMLQTLLQQARARDIASLHLLTVTAPEYFAQYGFKRGPLEEAPAALKASAEFQGACPACAAFMSLTLREQPKREDGLPVAVLGAGPVGLAAAAQLIERGLPFVVLEAGSGVGTHLLDYGHVRLFSPWQYNVDAGMARLLKPTGWVAPPDAGLPLAAEVVERVLKPFAALPQMARALKLGARVIALSREGYDKVKSAGRDQAAFVVRFVQDGREQALRARAVIDATGTWSQPNPIGADGLPALGEAAVAAQVFYGIPDILGAHRARYAGKRTLVVGAGHSSANALLYLAELARQAPGTRLAWAVRSPSLQRVFGGGGADALPARGELGSALQRLRESGEMEFLSGLRITEIRRADAGQLTVLGLDAQRLPVELPGIDEIICATGQRPDLSLASELRLRLDPWLESTEALGPLIDPNLHSCGTVRPHGHRELSHPEPGFYTVGVKSYGRAPTFLMATGFEQARSVVAALAGDLAAADRVELDLPETGVCSLGAADADAGSSACCGAPGEAPGIADGRAPAVAAAAAVAPAPATVAAPAVASAPAAPSCCGPKPLQEAAAPASRCCG
;
A
#
# COMPACT_ATOMS: atom_id res chain seq x y z
N MET A 1 -12.58 -34.77 -22.44
CA MET A 1 -12.02 -35.77 -21.51
C MET A 1 -10.49 -35.73 -21.36
N LEU A 2 -9.69 -35.48 -22.40
CA LEU A 2 -8.22 -35.50 -22.30
C LEU A 2 -7.57 -34.30 -21.55
N LEU A 3 -8.20 -33.13 -21.53
CA LEU A 3 -7.68 -31.94 -20.81
C LEU A 3 -7.65 -32.13 -19.28
N ASN A 4 -8.48 -32.98 -18.71
CA ASN A 4 -8.49 -33.26 -17.28
C ASN A 4 -7.30 -34.14 -16.81
N GLN A 5 -6.49 -34.65 -17.74
CA GLN A 5 -5.31 -35.47 -17.47
C GLN A 5 -3.99 -34.74 -17.73
N VAL A 6 -4.06 -33.45 -18.15
CA VAL A 6 -2.87 -32.64 -18.43
C VAL A 6 -2.71 -31.62 -17.29
N SER A 7 -1.61 -31.67 -16.59
CA SER A 7 -1.18 -30.67 -15.63
C SER A 7 -0.14 -29.73 -16.23
N LEU A 8 -0.12 -28.47 -15.80
CA LEU A 8 0.94 -27.53 -16.15
C LEU A 8 1.90 -27.34 -14.97
N ARG A 9 3.19 -27.30 -15.26
CA ARG A 9 4.22 -26.93 -14.31
C ARG A 9 5.36 -26.17 -14.96
N GLN A 10 6.18 -25.53 -14.16
CA GLN A 10 7.41 -24.90 -14.61
C GLN A 10 8.49 -25.94 -14.92
N ALA A 11 9.33 -25.65 -15.91
CA ALA A 11 10.45 -26.51 -16.27
C ALA A 11 11.59 -26.40 -15.25
N GLY A 12 12.24 -27.54 -15.00
CA GLY A 12 13.51 -27.63 -14.29
C GLY A 12 14.64 -28.10 -15.19
N ALA A 13 15.88 -28.08 -14.69
CA ALA A 13 17.06 -28.47 -15.49
C ALA A 13 17.00 -29.94 -15.98
N SER A 14 16.35 -30.84 -15.24
CA SER A 14 16.16 -32.26 -15.58
C SER A 14 15.18 -32.47 -16.74
N ASP A 15 14.37 -31.46 -17.10
CA ASP A 15 13.40 -31.58 -18.18
C ASP A 15 13.98 -31.30 -19.57
N TRP A 16 15.21 -30.79 -19.63
CA TRP A 16 15.81 -30.38 -20.89
C TRP A 16 15.80 -31.49 -21.98
N PRO A 17 16.14 -32.77 -21.69
CA PRO A 17 16.12 -33.80 -22.74
C PRO A 17 14.74 -33.99 -23.37
N ALA A 18 13.65 -33.89 -22.58
CA ALA A 18 12.29 -34.03 -23.07
C ALA A 18 11.86 -32.79 -23.89
N ILE A 19 12.26 -31.61 -23.46
CA ILE A 19 12.02 -30.33 -24.18
C ILE A 19 12.76 -30.37 -25.53
N GLU A 20 14.04 -30.69 -25.51
CA GLU A 20 14.87 -30.76 -26.71
C GLU A 20 14.30 -31.76 -27.73
N ALA A 21 13.89 -32.94 -27.29
CA ALA A 21 13.25 -33.93 -28.14
C ALA A 21 11.97 -33.40 -28.81
N LEU A 22 11.14 -32.66 -28.05
CA LEU A 22 9.94 -32.01 -28.60
C LEU A 22 10.30 -30.93 -29.64
N LEU A 23 11.29 -30.10 -29.36
CA LEU A 23 11.74 -29.04 -30.29
C LEU A 23 12.25 -29.63 -31.59
N LEU A 24 13.11 -30.65 -31.51
CA LEU A 24 13.65 -31.32 -32.68
C LEU A 24 12.55 -32.03 -33.51
N ALA A 25 11.59 -32.67 -32.87
CA ALA A 25 10.45 -33.30 -33.54
C ALA A 25 9.60 -32.30 -34.34
N HIS A 26 9.59 -31.03 -33.92
CA HIS A 26 8.88 -29.94 -34.57
C HIS A 26 9.76 -29.03 -35.43
N LYS A 27 11.04 -29.37 -35.58
CA LYS A 27 12.04 -28.57 -36.30
C LYS A 27 12.15 -27.12 -35.79
N LEU A 28 12.03 -26.96 -34.47
CA LEU A 28 12.17 -25.68 -33.78
C LEU A 28 13.62 -25.50 -33.32
N PRO A 29 14.14 -24.24 -33.28
CA PRO A 29 15.46 -23.94 -32.78
C PRO A 29 15.66 -24.38 -31.33
N THR A 30 16.77 -25.01 -31.03
CA THR A 30 17.19 -25.38 -29.66
C THR A 30 18.20 -24.39 -29.09
N GLU A 31 18.88 -23.61 -29.97
CA GLU A 31 19.89 -22.62 -29.61
C GLU A 31 19.29 -21.55 -28.66
N GLY A 32 19.98 -21.29 -27.55
CA GLY A 32 19.53 -20.33 -26.53
C GLY A 32 18.36 -20.78 -25.69
N ALA A 33 17.67 -21.90 -26.00
CA ALA A 33 16.47 -22.32 -25.29
C ALA A 33 16.76 -22.79 -23.86
N ARG A 34 17.88 -23.50 -23.66
CA ARG A 34 18.27 -24.08 -22.36
C ARG A 34 18.58 -23.02 -21.31
N GLU A 35 19.10 -21.88 -21.72
CA GLU A 35 19.45 -20.76 -20.81
C GLU A 35 18.23 -20.08 -20.20
N HIS A 36 17.06 -20.26 -20.82
CA HIS A 36 15.80 -19.63 -20.40
C HIS A 36 14.79 -20.61 -19.78
N LEU A 37 15.21 -21.81 -19.37
CA LEU A 37 14.33 -22.85 -18.82
C LEU A 37 13.44 -22.36 -17.65
N ALA A 38 13.94 -21.44 -16.84
CA ALA A 38 13.19 -20.85 -15.73
C ALA A 38 11.89 -20.12 -16.15
N THR A 39 11.69 -19.88 -17.46
CA THR A 39 10.49 -19.25 -18.00
C THR A 39 9.60 -20.23 -18.76
N TYR A 40 10.01 -21.51 -18.88
CA TYR A 40 9.27 -22.50 -19.63
C TYR A 40 8.12 -23.09 -18.81
N VAL A 41 6.98 -23.21 -19.47
CA VAL A 41 5.79 -23.94 -18.98
C VAL A 41 5.73 -25.28 -19.72
N LEU A 42 5.63 -26.36 -18.96
CA LEU A 42 5.47 -27.72 -19.47
C LEU A 42 4.04 -28.20 -19.28
N ALA A 43 3.52 -28.87 -20.29
CA ALA A 43 2.32 -29.68 -20.19
C ALA A 43 2.75 -31.14 -19.94
N VAL A 44 2.25 -31.72 -18.85
CA VAL A 44 2.57 -33.09 -18.42
C VAL A 44 1.30 -33.92 -18.41
N SER A 45 1.36 -35.09 -19.02
CA SER A 45 0.28 -36.09 -19.01
C SER A 45 0.86 -37.44 -18.66
N ASN A 46 0.27 -38.12 -17.66
CA ASN A 46 0.74 -39.42 -17.15
C ASN A 46 2.24 -39.45 -16.78
N GLY A 47 2.75 -38.31 -16.27
CA GLY A 47 4.16 -38.17 -15.88
C GLY A 47 5.12 -37.82 -17.03
N GLU A 48 4.67 -37.83 -18.29
CA GLU A 48 5.47 -37.48 -19.46
C GLU A 48 5.24 -36.03 -19.91
N VAL A 49 6.29 -35.37 -20.39
CA VAL A 49 6.21 -34.02 -20.97
C VAL A 49 5.61 -34.14 -22.37
N VAL A 50 4.40 -33.63 -22.53
CA VAL A 50 3.63 -33.67 -23.79
C VAL A 50 3.55 -32.34 -24.50
N GLY A 51 4.12 -31.28 -23.91
CA GLY A 51 4.21 -29.97 -24.53
C GLY A 51 5.12 -29.03 -23.76
N CYS A 52 5.69 -28.08 -24.44
CA CYS A 52 6.51 -27.00 -23.87
C CYS A 52 6.20 -25.67 -24.55
N ALA A 53 6.40 -24.58 -23.80
CA ALA A 53 6.36 -23.22 -24.32
C ALA A 53 7.25 -22.36 -23.41
N GLY A 54 8.07 -21.48 -23.96
CA GLY A 54 9.00 -20.65 -23.20
C GLY A 54 9.06 -19.21 -23.68
N ALA A 55 9.74 -18.38 -22.91
CA ALA A 55 9.99 -16.99 -23.24
C ALA A 55 11.40 -16.58 -22.83
N GLU A 56 12.09 -15.85 -23.69
CA GLU A 56 13.32 -15.13 -23.34
C GLU A 56 12.95 -13.73 -22.86
N VAL A 57 13.28 -13.39 -21.62
CA VAL A 57 12.92 -12.11 -21.01
C VAL A 57 14.10 -11.14 -21.12
N HIS A 58 13.86 -9.98 -21.72
CA HIS A 58 14.83 -8.90 -21.92
C HIS A 58 14.24 -7.58 -21.36
N GLY A 59 14.34 -7.40 -20.04
CA GLY A 59 13.73 -6.25 -19.37
C GLY A 59 12.21 -6.29 -19.46
N THR A 60 11.62 -5.28 -20.10
CA THR A 60 10.15 -5.18 -20.27
C THR A 60 9.63 -5.83 -21.56
N VAL A 61 10.48 -6.41 -22.37
CA VAL A 61 10.08 -7.15 -23.59
C VAL A 61 10.49 -8.61 -23.47
N ALA A 62 9.73 -9.53 -24.10
CA ALA A 62 10.11 -10.92 -24.13
C ALA A 62 9.86 -11.54 -25.52
N LEU A 63 10.69 -12.51 -25.87
CA LEU A 63 10.53 -13.34 -27.06
C LEU A 63 9.86 -14.66 -26.66
N LEU A 64 8.62 -14.87 -27.11
CA LEU A 64 7.91 -16.14 -26.99
C LEU A 64 8.51 -17.12 -27.99
N ARG A 65 8.95 -18.28 -27.49
CA ARG A 65 9.61 -19.30 -28.29
C ARG A 65 9.23 -20.72 -27.89
N SER A 66 9.66 -21.68 -28.68
CA SER A 66 9.63 -23.12 -28.31
C SER A 66 8.23 -23.64 -27.99
N VAL A 67 7.20 -23.14 -28.67
CA VAL A 67 5.82 -23.60 -28.48
C VAL A 67 5.62 -24.90 -29.25
N ALA A 68 5.67 -26.02 -28.55
CA ALA A 68 5.54 -27.37 -29.12
C ALA A 68 4.56 -28.23 -28.32
N VAL A 69 3.83 -29.09 -29.01
CA VAL A 69 2.92 -30.11 -28.43
C VAL A 69 3.18 -31.43 -29.12
N ALA A 70 3.28 -32.51 -28.37
CA ALA A 70 3.60 -33.84 -28.88
C ALA A 70 2.70 -34.25 -30.06
N PRO A 71 3.24 -34.90 -31.08
CA PRO A 71 2.49 -35.44 -32.22
C PRO A 71 1.29 -36.28 -31.73
N GLY A 72 0.13 -36.11 -32.36
CA GLY A 72 -1.12 -36.81 -31.94
C GLY A 72 -1.93 -36.12 -30.83
N LEU A 73 -1.35 -35.11 -30.17
CA LEU A 73 -2.04 -34.28 -29.17
C LEU A 73 -2.37 -32.86 -29.66
N HIS A 74 -2.12 -32.56 -30.93
CA HIS A 74 -2.48 -31.30 -31.56
C HIS A 74 -3.99 -31.06 -31.56
N LYS A 75 -4.42 -29.81 -31.59
CA LYS A 75 -5.84 -29.36 -31.62
C LYS A 75 -6.67 -29.81 -30.40
N LYS A 76 -6.04 -30.31 -29.35
CA LYS A 76 -6.69 -30.71 -28.08
C LYS A 76 -6.64 -29.64 -27.00
N GLY A 77 -6.26 -28.40 -27.34
CA GLY A 77 -6.25 -27.26 -26.42
C GLY A 77 -4.98 -27.10 -25.55
N ILE A 78 -4.03 -28.03 -25.61
CA ILE A 78 -2.81 -28.00 -24.77
C ILE A 78 -1.97 -26.75 -25.06
N GLY A 79 -1.72 -26.43 -26.33
CA GLY A 79 -0.98 -25.24 -26.73
C GLY A 79 -1.63 -23.95 -26.23
N ARG A 80 -2.98 -23.91 -26.28
CA ARG A 80 -3.75 -22.79 -25.74
C ARG A 80 -3.52 -22.61 -24.24
N LEU A 81 -3.58 -23.71 -23.48
CA LEU A 81 -3.43 -23.70 -22.04
C LEU A 81 -2.03 -23.19 -21.64
N MET A 82 -0.96 -23.68 -22.28
CA MET A 82 0.41 -23.22 -22.07
C MET A 82 0.59 -21.74 -22.42
N LEU A 83 0.08 -21.31 -23.58
CA LEU A 83 0.20 -19.91 -24.01
C LEU A 83 -0.56 -18.96 -23.05
N GLN A 84 -1.76 -19.32 -22.58
CA GLN A 84 -2.49 -18.53 -21.60
C GLN A 84 -1.71 -18.39 -20.29
N THR A 85 -1.07 -19.46 -19.83
CA THR A 85 -0.21 -19.44 -18.63
C THR A 85 1.01 -18.53 -18.84
N LEU A 86 1.68 -18.60 -19.99
CA LEU A 86 2.79 -17.70 -20.30
C LEU A 86 2.37 -16.24 -20.39
N LEU A 87 1.20 -15.95 -20.98
CA LEU A 87 0.64 -14.60 -21.03
C LEU A 87 0.35 -14.06 -19.63
N GLN A 88 -0.16 -14.90 -18.74
CA GLN A 88 -0.39 -14.55 -17.34
C GLN A 88 0.93 -14.29 -16.60
N GLN A 89 1.93 -15.16 -16.77
CA GLN A 89 3.26 -14.98 -16.19
C GLN A 89 3.97 -13.72 -16.71
N ALA A 90 3.85 -13.43 -18.02
CA ALA A 90 4.41 -12.23 -18.61
C ALA A 90 3.79 -10.95 -18.01
N ARG A 91 2.46 -10.94 -17.82
CA ARG A 91 1.78 -9.83 -17.14
C ARG A 91 2.23 -9.68 -15.68
N ALA A 92 2.37 -10.79 -14.95
CA ALA A 92 2.83 -10.78 -13.56
C ALA A 92 4.29 -10.32 -13.40
N ARG A 93 5.10 -10.45 -14.46
CA ARG A 93 6.50 -9.98 -14.53
C ARG A 93 6.65 -8.60 -15.17
N ASP A 94 5.56 -7.87 -15.36
CA ASP A 94 5.55 -6.53 -15.97
C ASP A 94 6.13 -6.45 -17.38
N ILE A 95 6.04 -7.54 -18.16
CA ILE A 95 6.41 -7.53 -19.58
C ILE A 95 5.43 -6.65 -20.36
N ALA A 96 5.94 -5.63 -21.01
CA ALA A 96 5.14 -4.69 -21.80
C ALA A 96 4.70 -5.25 -23.14
N SER A 97 5.57 -6.04 -23.78
CA SER A 97 5.25 -6.69 -25.07
C SER A 97 5.90 -8.04 -25.22
N LEU A 98 5.18 -8.95 -25.88
CA LEU A 98 5.68 -10.24 -26.33
C LEU A 98 5.86 -10.21 -27.83
N HIS A 99 6.94 -10.82 -28.28
CA HIS A 99 7.30 -10.95 -29.70
C HIS A 99 7.56 -12.41 -30.01
N LEU A 100 7.41 -12.80 -31.26
CA LEU A 100 7.75 -14.15 -31.70
C LEU A 100 8.14 -14.17 -33.19
N LEU A 101 8.88 -15.19 -33.56
CA LEU A 101 9.14 -15.56 -34.94
C LEU A 101 8.47 -16.90 -35.25
N THR A 102 7.69 -16.97 -36.33
CA THR A 102 6.99 -18.20 -36.72
C THR A 102 6.93 -18.39 -38.21
N VAL A 103 7.19 -19.61 -38.65
CA VAL A 103 7.07 -20.01 -40.06
C VAL A 103 5.70 -20.63 -40.33
N THR A 104 5.19 -21.45 -39.40
CA THR A 104 4.09 -22.37 -39.66
C THR A 104 2.77 -22.00 -38.99
N ALA A 105 2.78 -21.11 -37.98
CA ALA A 105 1.63 -20.91 -37.12
C ALA A 105 1.20 -19.44 -36.93
N PRO A 106 1.34 -18.52 -37.92
CA PRO A 106 0.98 -17.12 -37.71
C PRO A 106 -0.51 -16.95 -37.39
N GLU A 107 -1.39 -17.71 -38.03
CA GLU A 107 -2.83 -17.64 -37.80
C GLU A 107 -3.23 -18.16 -36.41
N TYR A 108 -2.45 -19.09 -35.84
CA TYR A 108 -2.64 -19.55 -34.46
C TYR A 108 -2.35 -18.43 -33.46
N PHE A 109 -1.25 -17.71 -33.61
CA PHE A 109 -0.89 -16.61 -32.69
C PHE A 109 -1.77 -15.38 -32.89
N ALA A 110 -2.26 -15.13 -34.09
CA ALA A 110 -3.22 -14.04 -34.36
C ALA A 110 -4.50 -14.17 -33.53
N GLN A 111 -4.97 -15.38 -33.24
CA GLN A 111 -6.14 -15.62 -32.37
C GLN A 111 -5.94 -15.16 -30.92
N TYR A 112 -4.69 -14.94 -30.49
CA TYR A 112 -4.33 -14.44 -29.17
C TYR A 112 -3.95 -12.97 -29.17
N GLY A 113 -4.20 -12.28 -30.27
CA GLY A 113 -3.95 -10.85 -30.43
C GLY A 113 -2.56 -10.48 -30.94
N PHE A 114 -1.70 -11.45 -31.31
CA PHE A 114 -0.43 -11.14 -31.97
C PHE A 114 -0.70 -10.58 -33.38
N LYS A 115 0.00 -9.49 -33.71
CA LYS A 115 -0.10 -8.81 -35.00
C LYS A 115 1.21 -9.01 -35.77
N ARG A 116 1.13 -9.25 -37.06
CA ARG A 116 2.31 -9.27 -37.94
C ARG A 116 2.86 -7.85 -38.05
N GLY A 117 4.18 -7.74 -38.05
CA GLY A 117 4.91 -6.50 -38.28
C GLY A 117 6.21 -6.75 -39.07
N PRO A 118 6.86 -5.68 -39.55
CA PRO A 118 8.17 -5.78 -40.17
C PRO A 118 9.22 -6.15 -39.11
N LEU A 119 10.19 -6.96 -39.52
CA LEU A 119 11.27 -7.45 -38.63
C LEU A 119 12.13 -6.29 -38.09
N GLU A 120 12.22 -5.20 -38.84
CA GLU A 120 12.97 -3.99 -38.48
C GLU A 120 12.43 -3.32 -37.21
N GLU A 121 11.13 -3.45 -36.97
CA GLU A 121 10.45 -2.92 -35.77
C GLU A 121 10.69 -3.76 -34.51
N ALA A 122 11.42 -4.88 -34.63
CA ALA A 122 11.77 -5.69 -33.47
C ALA A 122 12.59 -4.87 -32.45
N PRO A 123 12.23 -4.92 -31.17
CA PRO A 123 12.98 -4.24 -30.11
C PRO A 123 14.47 -4.60 -30.15
N ALA A 124 15.33 -3.59 -29.98
CA ALA A 124 16.78 -3.79 -30.02
C ALA A 124 17.28 -4.85 -29.01
N ALA A 125 16.61 -4.93 -27.86
CA ALA A 125 16.93 -5.91 -26.81
C ALA A 125 16.76 -7.37 -27.28
N LEU A 126 15.86 -7.64 -28.24
CA LEU A 126 15.62 -8.99 -28.77
C LEU A 126 16.58 -9.37 -29.89
N LYS A 127 17.25 -8.41 -30.52
CA LYS A 127 18.17 -8.67 -31.66
C LYS A 127 19.40 -9.46 -31.24
N ALA A 128 19.68 -9.55 -29.93
CA ALA A 128 20.77 -10.39 -29.40
C ALA A 128 20.35 -11.86 -29.19
N SER A 129 19.07 -12.20 -29.28
CA SER A 129 18.59 -13.58 -29.19
C SER A 129 19.09 -14.44 -30.36
N ALA A 130 19.41 -15.71 -30.09
CA ALA A 130 19.81 -16.68 -31.09
C ALA A 130 18.80 -16.81 -32.25
N GLU A 131 17.50 -16.67 -31.98
CA GLU A 131 16.45 -16.71 -33.01
C GLU A 131 16.58 -15.56 -34.02
N PHE A 132 16.98 -14.36 -33.58
CA PHE A 132 17.26 -13.22 -34.46
C PHE A 132 18.64 -13.27 -35.10
N GLN A 133 19.57 -14.04 -34.52
CA GLN A 133 20.95 -14.23 -35.04
C GLN A 133 21.06 -15.33 -36.09
N GLY A 134 19.94 -15.81 -36.62
CA GLY A 134 19.93 -16.79 -37.73
C GLY A 134 19.49 -18.21 -37.33
N ALA A 135 19.15 -18.47 -36.06
CA ALA A 135 18.56 -19.75 -35.65
C ALA A 135 17.14 -19.94 -36.24
N CYS A 136 16.47 -18.85 -36.58
CA CYS A 136 15.15 -18.88 -37.23
C CYS A 136 15.32 -18.59 -38.75
N PRO A 137 14.57 -19.30 -39.65
CA PRO A 137 14.63 -19.03 -41.08
C PRO A 137 14.27 -17.59 -41.43
N ALA A 138 14.91 -17.03 -42.47
CA ALA A 138 14.66 -15.66 -42.92
C ALA A 138 13.21 -15.41 -43.42
N CYS A 139 12.44 -16.48 -43.68
CA CYS A 139 11.01 -16.41 -44.06
C CYS A 139 10.06 -16.41 -42.87
N ALA A 140 10.55 -16.41 -41.63
CA ALA A 140 9.70 -16.39 -40.44
C ALA A 140 8.95 -15.06 -40.33
N ALA A 141 7.66 -15.14 -40.08
CA ALA A 141 6.84 -13.97 -39.78
C ALA A 141 7.19 -13.47 -38.38
N PHE A 142 7.58 -12.20 -38.26
CA PHE A 142 7.67 -11.50 -37.00
C PHE A 142 6.28 -11.07 -36.54
N MET A 143 5.95 -11.39 -35.29
CA MET A 143 4.66 -11.01 -34.70
C MET A 143 4.87 -10.42 -33.32
N SER A 144 4.05 -9.46 -32.94
CA SER A 144 4.08 -8.77 -31.66
C SER A 144 2.71 -8.72 -30.99
N LEU A 145 2.70 -8.85 -29.66
CA LEU A 145 1.56 -8.65 -28.80
C LEU A 145 1.92 -7.63 -27.74
N THR A 146 1.27 -6.49 -27.72
CA THR A 146 1.38 -5.52 -26.64
C THR A 146 0.54 -6.02 -25.47
N LEU A 147 1.19 -6.34 -24.35
CA LEU A 147 0.52 -6.76 -23.10
C LEU A 147 0.12 -5.58 -22.24
N ARG A 148 0.93 -4.54 -22.27
CA ARG A 148 0.61 -3.19 -21.81
C ARG A 148 0.71 -2.30 -23.05
N GLU A 149 -0.40 -1.78 -23.52
CA GLU A 149 -0.31 -0.57 -24.31
C GLU A 149 0.30 0.47 -23.35
N GLN A 150 1.50 0.96 -23.68
CA GLN A 150 1.91 2.23 -23.08
C GLN A 150 0.76 3.19 -23.41
N PRO A 151 0.10 3.76 -22.40
CA PRO A 151 -0.98 4.68 -22.69
C PRO A 151 -0.43 5.66 -23.72
N LYS A 152 -1.11 5.84 -24.87
CA LYS A 152 -0.86 7.00 -25.73
C LYS A 152 -1.01 8.16 -24.78
N ARG A 153 0.14 8.71 -24.34
CA ARG A 153 0.13 9.88 -23.49
C ARG A 153 -0.69 10.88 -24.27
N GLU A 154 -1.81 11.31 -23.72
CA GLU A 154 -2.35 12.61 -24.10
C GLU A 154 -1.26 13.57 -23.63
N ASP A 155 -0.36 13.90 -24.56
CA ASP A 155 0.79 14.74 -24.32
C ASP A 155 0.28 16.05 -23.74
N GLY A 156 0.50 16.26 -22.44
CA GLY A 156 0.08 17.47 -21.75
C GLY A 156 -0.74 17.28 -20.47
N LEU A 157 -1.37 16.13 -20.20
CA LEU A 157 -2.10 15.95 -18.93
C LEU A 157 -1.13 15.88 -17.74
N PRO A 158 -1.42 16.58 -16.62
CA PRO A 158 -0.58 16.59 -15.45
C PRO A 158 -0.61 15.27 -14.68
N VAL A 159 0.41 15.04 -13.86
CA VAL A 159 0.34 14.12 -12.72
C VAL A 159 -0.37 14.85 -11.58
N ALA A 160 -1.44 14.27 -11.03
CA ALA A 160 -2.10 14.80 -9.85
C ALA A 160 -1.45 14.22 -8.59
N VAL A 161 -0.90 15.08 -7.75
CA VAL A 161 -0.41 14.74 -6.42
C VAL A 161 -1.44 15.18 -5.41
N LEU A 162 -1.92 14.25 -4.59
CA LEU A 162 -2.93 14.51 -3.57
C LEU A 162 -2.25 14.67 -2.21
N GLY A 163 -2.38 15.85 -1.62
CA GLY A 163 -1.72 16.25 -0.38
C GLY A 163 -0.38 16.96 -0.58
N ALA A 164 -0.20 18.07 0.13
CA ALA A 164 1.03 18.85 0.20
C ALA A 164 1.76 18.67 1.54
N GLY A 165 1.76 17.46 2.06
CA GLY A 165 2.62 17.02 3.14
C GLY A 165 4.05 16.75 2.64
N PRO A 166 4.98 16.30 3.52
CA PRO A 166 6.37 16.07 3.16
C PRO A 166 6.55 15.18 1.92
N VAL A 167 5.83 14.06 1.86
CA VAL A 167 5.99 13.08 0.77
C VAL A 167 5.33 13.56 -0.54
N GLY A 168 4.19 14.26 -0.45
CA GLY A 168 3.57 14.84 -1.65
C GLY A 168 4.44 15.93 -2.27
N LEU A 169 5.08 16.75 -1.43
CA LEU A 169 6.02 17.77 -1.91
C LEU A 169 7.32 17.16 -2.44
N ALA A 170 7.79 16.03 -1.86
CA ALA A 170 8.91 15.27 -2.43
C ALA A 170 8.56 14.71 -3.82
N ALA A 171 7.35 14.18 -4.00
CA ALA A 171 6.88 13.78 -5.33
C ALA A 171 6.85 14.96 -6.32
N ALA A 172 6.39 16.14 -5.87
CA ALA A 172 6.42 17.36 -6.67
C ALA A 172 7.85 17.78 -7.04
N ALA A 173 8.82 17.67 -6.11
CA ALA A 173 10.23 17.95 -6.40
C ALA A 173 10.77 17.03 -7.50
N GLN A 174 10.50 15.74 -7.43
CA GLN A 174 10.89 14.76 -8.44
C GLN A 174 10.22 15.03 -9.80
N LEU A 175 8.97 15.51 -9.81
CA LEU A 175 8.27 15.90 -11.04
C LEU A 175 8.88 17.15 -11.67
N ILE A 176 9.29 18.14 -10.85
CA ILE A 176 10.01 19.34 -11.32
C ILE A 176 11.36 18.95 -11.95
N GLU A 177 12.17 18.13 -11.26
CA GLU A 177 13.48 17.72 -11.74
C GLU A 177 13.42 16.96 -13.08
N ARG A 178 12.32 16.23 -13.33
CA ARG A 178 12.10 15.48 -14.58
C ARG A 178 11.29 16.27 -15.63
N GLY A 179 10.93 17.52 -15.37
CA GLY A 179 10.17 18.36 -16.30
C GLY A 179 8.77 17.82 -16.63
N LEU A 180 8.15 17.05 -15.72
CA LEU A 180 6.83 16.48 -15.92
C LEU A 180 5.74 17.48 -15.47
N PRO A 181 4.68 17.70 -16.26
CA PRO A 181 3.56 18.54 -15.83
C PRO A 181 2.83 17.91 -14.65
N PHE A 182 2.52 18.70 -13.63
CA PHE A 182 1.86 18.24 -12.43
C PHE A 182 0.96 19.31 -11.80
N VAL A 183 0.09 18.86 -10.90
CA VAL A 183 -0.71 19.67 -9.99
C VAL A 183 -0.71 19.03 -8.61
N VAL A 184 -0.62 19.84 -7.57
CA VAL A 184 -0.74 19.39 -6.17
C VAL A 184 -2.05 19.92 -5.61
N LEU A 185 -2.89 19.02 -5.09
CA LEU A 185 -4.17 19.34 -4.45
C LEU A 185 -4.04 19.15 -2.94
N GLU A 186 -4.12 20.21 -2.18
CA GLU A 186 -4.01 20.22 -0.71
C GLU A 186 -5.34 20.66 -0.11
N ALA A 187 -5.86 19.85 0.83
CA ALA A 187 -7.13 20.14 1.49
C ALA A 187 -7.03 21.29 2.51
N GLY A 188 -5.86 21.47 3.10
CA GLY A 188 -5.57 22.54 4.06
C GLY A 188 -5.35 23.90 3.40
N SER A 189 -5.36 24.94 4.23
CA SER A 189 -5.06 26.33 3.83
C SER A 189 -3.56 26.59 3.64
N GLY A 190 -2.70 25.61 3.94
CA GLY A 190 -1.24 25.69 3.81
C GLY A 190 -0.64 24.30 3.63
N VAL A 191 0.67 24.26 3.31
CA VAL A 191 1.38 22.99 3.21
C VAL A 191 1.68 22.39 4.58
N GLY A 192 1.72 21.06 4.67
CA GLY A 192 2.07 20.36 5.89
C GLY A 192 1.05 20.52 7.03
N THR A 193 -0.23 20.76 6.71
CA THR A 193 -1.30 21.06 7.70
C THR A 193 -1.31 20.04 8.84
N HIS A 194 -1.26 18.74 8.55
CA HIS A 194 -1.29 17.71 9.59
C HIS A 194 -0.01 17.64 10.46
N LEU A 195 1.13 18.11 9.95
CA LEU A 195 2.33 18.29 10.79
C LEU A 195 2.15 19.43 11.80
N LEU A 196 1.40 20.46 11.43
CA LEU A 196 1.10 21.57 12.32
C LEU A 196 0.14 21.18 13.44
N ASP A 197 -0.75 20.19 13.23
CA ASP A 197 -1.66 19.67 14.27
C ASP A 197 -0.89 19.12 15.50
N TYR A 198 0.34 18.63 15.28
CA TYR A 198 1.27 18.24 16.32
C TYR A 198 2.60 18.97 16.24
N GLY A 199 2.57 20.22 15.81
CA GLY A 199 3.72 21.05 15.54
C GLY A 199 4.68 21.23 16.74
N HIS A 200 4.16 21.14 17.95
CA HIS A 200 4.89 21.20 19.22
C HIS A 200 5.72 19.95 19.52
N VAL A 201 5.46 18.84 18.81
CA VAL A 201 6.14 17.56 19.06
C VAL A 201 7.51 17.54 18.42
N ARG A 202 8.53 17.20 19.20
CA ARG A 202 9.87 16.95 18.70
C ARG A 202 9.93 15.59 18.05
N LEU A 203 10.34 15.56 16.78
CA LEU A 203 10.52 14.31 16.04
C LEU A 203 11.75 13.57 16.59
N PHE A 204 11.68 12.26 16.65
CA PHE A 204 12.80 11.43 17.09
C PHE A 204 13.79 11.12 15.94
N SER A 205 13.44 11.47 14.69
CA SER A 205 14.32 11.36 13.54
C SER A 205 15.05 12.68 13.29
N PRO A 206 16.38 12.67 13.11
CA PRO A 206 17.16 13.84 12.76
C PRO A 206 16.77 14.47 11.43
N TRP A 207 17.19 15.71 11.19
CA TRP A 207 16.87 16.46 9.96
C TRP A 207 17.23 15.71 8.68
N GLN A 208 18.34 14.97 8.66
CA GLN A 208 18.74 14.16 7.50
C GLN A 208 17.65 13.19 7.00
N TYR A 209 16.75 12.75 7.86
CA TYR A 209 15.61 11.88 7.48
C TYR A 209 14.30 12.64 7.26
N ASN A 210 14.30 13.97 7.47
CA ASN A 210 13.12 14.82 7.40
C ASN A 210 13.20 15.86 6.28
N VAL A 211 14.29 15.87 5.50
CA VAL A 211 14.49 16.72 4.33
C VAL A 211 14.68 15.85 3.10
N ASP A 212 13.82 16.01 2.10
CA ASP A 212 13.98 15.35 0.81
C ASP A 212 15.14 15.94 0.02
N ALA A 213 15.97 15.06 -0.56
CA ALA A 213 17.15 15.49 -1.33
C ALA A 213 16.80 16.28 -2.58
N GLY A 214 15.68 15.97 -3.27
CA GLY A 214 15.18 16.72 -4.42
C GLY A 214 14.72 18.13 -4.03
N MET A 215 13.96 18.25 -2.93
CA MET A 215 13.60 19.55 -2.38
C MET A 215 14.82 20.38 -2.03
N ALA A 216 15.81 19.79 -1.36
CA ALA A 216 17.05 20.48 -0.98
C ALA A 216 17.83 20.98 -2.21
N ARG A 217 17.94 20.15 -3.27
CA ARG A 217 18.58 20.57 -4.53
C ARG A 217 17.88 21.77 -5.16
N LEU A 218 16.53 21.74 -5.22
CA LEU A 218 15.74 22.83 -5.81
C LEU A 218 15.74 24.11 -4.97
N LEU A 219 15.88 24.00 -3.65
CA LEU A 219 15.97 25.14 -2.74
C LEU A 219 17.36 25.80 -2.74
N LYS A 220 18.44 25.02 -2.95
CA LYS A 220 19.82 25.52 -2.88
C LYS A 220 20.08 26.78 -3.70
N PRO A 221 19.60 26.94 -4.95
CA PRO A 221 19.82 28.16 -5.74
C PRO A 221 19.13 29.40 -5.18
N THR A 222 18.16 29.26 -4.25
CA THR A 222 17.44 30.40 -3.66
C THR A 222 18.18 31.04 -2.47
N GLY A 223 19.33 30.50 -2.08
CA GLY A 223 20.03 30.92 -0.86
C GLY A 223 19.48 30.26 0.41
N TRP A 224 18.59 29.26 0.27
CA TRP A 224 18.09 28.48 1.41
C TRP A 224 19.23 27.73 2.13
N VAL A 225 19.22 27.84 3.46
CA VAL A 225 20.20 27.17 4.32
C VAL A 225 19.57 25.90 4.88
N ALA A 226 20.18 24.75 4.55
CA ALA A 226 19.76 23.48 5.07
C ALA A 226 19.87 23.42 6.61
N PRO A 227 18.89 22.84 7.31
CA PRO A 227 19.04 22.55 8.72
C PRO A 227 20.23 21.59 8.98
N PRO A 228 20.84 21.63 10.19
CA PRO A 228 21.95 20.72 10.52
C PRO A 228 21.47 19.27 10.61
N ASP A 229 22.13 18.34 9.92
CA ASP A 229 21.71 16.95 9.72
C ASP A 229 21.35 16.21 11.02
N ALA A 230 22.16 16.36 12.07
CA ALA A 230 21.98 15.65 13.34
C ALA A 230 20.93 16.27 14.28
N GLY A 231 20.44 17.48 14.00
CA GLY A 231 19.45 18.15 14.85
C GLY A 231 18.09 17.46 14.80
N LEU A 232 17.36 17.49 15.93
CA LEU A 232 16.00 16.95 16.02
C LEU A 232 14.98 18.08 15.87
N PRO A 233 14.20 18.11 14.76
CA PRO A 233 13.21 19.17 14.54
C PRO A 233 11.95 19.00 15.41
N LEU A 234 11.28 20.11 15.69
CA LEU A 234 9.84 20.09 15.93
C LEU A 234 9.10 19.84 14.61
N ALA A 235 7.91 19.22 14.67
CA ALA A 235 7.13 18.99 13.47
C ALA A 235 6.77 20.32 12.75
N ALA A 236 6.51 21.40 13.50
CA ALA A 236 6.32 22.74 12.94
C ALA A 236 7.57 23.26 12.23
N GLU A 237 8.77 22.97 12.74
CA GLU A 237 10.03 23.43 12.12
C GLU A 237 10.24 22.81 10.73
N VAL A 238 9.81 21.56 10.52
CA VAL A 238 9.84 20.93 9.19
C VAL A 238 8.99 21.73 8.20
N VAL A 239 7.80 22.16 8.63
CA VAL A 239 6.91 22.98 7.79
C VAL A 239 7.54 24.34 7.51
N GLU A 240 8.00 25.05 8.54
CA GLU A 240 8.50 26.42 8.42
C GLU A 240 9.82 26.49 7.65
N ARG A 241 10.74 25.57 7.91
CA ARG A 241 12.10 25.64 7.36
C ARG A 241 12.29 24.91 6.04
N VAL A 242 11.40 23.97 5.68
CA VAL A 242 11.54 23.15 4.48
C VAL A 242 10.31 23.25 3.57
N LEU A 243 9.11 22.89 4.08
CA LEU A 243 7.94 22.74 3.20
C LEU A 243 7.44 24.09 2.67
N LYS A 244 7.35 25.12 3.51
CA LYS A 244 6.93 26.47 3.08
C LYS A 244 7.92 27.10 2.10
N PRO A 245 9.25 27.13 2.35
CA PRO A 245 10.22 27.60 1.36
C PRO A 245 10.13 26.86 0.03
N PHE A 246 9.95 25.53 0.04
CA PHE A 246 9.77 24.75 -1.18
C PHE A 246 8.47 25.11 -1.92
N ALA A 247 7.36 25.23 -1.19
CA ALA A 247 6.07 25.61 -1.77
C ALA A 247 6.08 27.02 -2.38
N ALA A 248 6.96 27.89 -1.91
CA ALA A 248 7.13 29.26 -2.43
C ALA A 248 7.92 29.33 -3.76
N LEU A 249 8.54 28.22 -4.20
CA LEU A 249 9.23 28.18 -5.50
C LEU A 249 8.25 28.51 -6.64
N PRO A 250 8.64 29.27 -7.68
CA PRO A 250 7.75 29.65 -8.77
C PRO A 250 7.07 28.46 -9.46
N GLN A 251 7.76 27.32 -9.58
CA GLN A 251 7.23 26.09 -10.17
C GLN A 251 6.12 25.51 -9.31
N MET A 252 6.28 25.54 -7.99
CA MET A 252 5.29 25.05 -7.03
C MET A 252 4.09 25.98 -6.94
N ALA A 253 4.30 27.29 -6.85
CA ALA A 253 3.23 28.29 -6.75
C ALA A 253 2.21 28.20 -7.91
N ARG A 254 2.65 27.78 -9.10
CA ARG A 254 1.79 27.57 -10.27
C ARG A 254 0.99 26.25 -10.22
N ALA A 255 1.52 25.25 -9.54
CA ALA A 255 0.97 23.89 -9.52
C ALA A 255 0.19 23.58 -8.25
N LEU A 256 0.41 24.30 -7.16
CA LEU A 256 -0.19 24.06 -5.85
C LEU A 256 -1.56 24.73 -5.73
N LYS A 257 -2.58 23.93 -5.42
CA LYS A 257 -3.95 24.37 -5.10
C LYS A 257 -4.23 24.07 -3.63
N LEU A 258 -4.27 25.13 -2.82
CA LEU A 258 -4.67 25.06 -1.41
C LEU A 258 -6.18 25.12 -1.26
N GLY A 259 -6.72 24.58 -0.17
CA GLY A 259 -8.16 24.48 0.08
C GLY A 259 -8.88 23.54 -0.90
N ALA A 260 -8.14 22.75 -1.67
CA ALA A 260 -8.66 21.84 -2.69
C ALA A 260 -8.76 20.42 -2.13
N ARG A 261 -9.88 20.11 -1.48
CA ARG A 261 -10.15 18.79 -0.89
C ARG A 261 -10.61 17.80 -1.95
N VAL A 262 -9.80 16.81 -2.27
CA VAL A 262 -10.18 15.70 -3.15
C VAL A 262 -11.27 14.87 -2.49
N ILE A 263 -12.30 14.51 -3.26
CA ILE A 263 -13.47 13.77 -2.79
C ILE A 263 -13.70 12.45 -3.51
N ALA A 264 -13.21 12.30 -4.75
CA ALA A 264 -13.34 11.05 -5.52
C ALA A 264 -12.32 10.97 -6.66
N LEU A 265 -11.97 9.74 -7.02
CA LEU A 265 -11.12 9.40 -8.15
C LEU A 265 -11.83 8.37 -9.04
N SER A 266 -11.74 8.53 -10.35
CA SER A 266 -12.24 7.56 -11.32
C SER A 266 -11.47 7.65 -12.63
N ARG A 267 -11.84 6.84 -13.62
CA ARG A 267 -11.41 6.97 -15.01
C ARG A 267 -12.47 7.69 -15.84
N GLU A 268 -12.06 8.56 -16.74
CA GLU A 268 -12.96 9.34 -17.57
C GLU A 268 -13.84 8.44 -18.45
N GLY A 269 -15.16 8.52 -18.24
CA GLY A 269 -16.15 7.73 -18.99
C GLY A 269 -16.25 6.26 -18.59
N TYR A 270 -15.58 5.83 -17.51
CA TYR A 270 -15.58 4.42 -17.08
C TYR A 270 -15.87 4.29 -15.59
N ASP A 271 -16.79 3.41 -15.26
CA ASP A 271 -16.93 2.87 -13.92
C ASP A 271 -15.88 1.76 -13.66
N LYS A 272 -15.86 1.24 -12.44
CA LYS A 272 -14.90 0.20 -12.01
C LYS A 272 -15.06 -1.13 -12.78
N VAL A 273 -16.24 -1.42 -13.33
CA VAL A 273 -16.58 -2.71 -13.93
C VAL A 273 -16.09 -2.82 -15.37
N LYS A 274 -16.19 -1.75 -16.14
CA LYS A 274 -15.83 -1.73 -17.57
C LYS A 274 -14.33 -1.80 -17.79
N SER A 275 -13.86 -2.73 -18.64
CA SER A 275 -12.44 -2.98 -18.88
C SER A 275 -11.92 -2.46 -20.22
N ALA A 276 -12.70 -2.60 -21.31
CA ALA A 276 -12.21 -2.23 -22.64
C ALA A 276 -11.96 -0.72 -22.75
N GLY A 277 -10.70 -0.32 -22.97
CA GLY A 277 -10.28 1.09 -23.10
C GLY A 277 -10.08 1.85 -21.79
N ARG A 278 -10.49 1.28 -20.65
CA ARG A 278 -10.44 1.95 -19.34
C ARG A 278 -9.02 2.34 -18.91
N ASP A 279 -8.06 1.45 -19.10
CA ASP A 279 -6.67 1.66 -18.64
C ASP A 279 -5.94 2.78 -19.41
N GLN A 280 -6.49 3.18 -20.55
CA GLN A 280 -5.99 4.27 -21.42
C GLN A 280 -6.67 5.60 -21.13
N ALA A 281 -7.84 5.58 -20.48
CA ALA A 281 -8.58 6.79 -20.14
C ALA A 281 -7.83 7.60 -19.07
N ALA A 282 -7.93 8.92 -19.17
CA ALA A 282 -7.39 9.82 -18.15
C ALA A 282 -8.06 9.56 -16.79
N PHE A 283 -7.35 9.86 -15.71
CA PHE A 283 -8.00 9.97 -14.41
C PHE A 283 -8.87 11.21 -14.34
N VAL A 284 -10.00 11.10 -13.68
CA VAL A 284 -10.82 12.22 -13.23
C VAL A 284 -10.64 12.35 -11.72
N VAL A 285 -10.08 13.47 -11.30
CA VAL A 285 -9.89 13.84 -9.90
C VAL A 285 -10.96 14.87 -9.55
N ARG A 286 -11.93 14.50 -8.72
CA ARG A 286 -12.95 15.43 -8.21
C ARG A 286 -12.50 16.01 -6.87
N PHE A 287 -12.66 17.31 -6.71
CA PHE A 287 -12.30 18.01 -5.50
C PHE A 287 -13.25 19.19 -5.24
N VAL A 288 -13.33 19.59 -3.99
CA VAL A 288 -14.06 20.80 -3.57
C VAL A 288 -13.04 21.88 -3.22
N GLN A 289 -13.20 23.05 -3.81
CA GLN A 289 -12.43 24.25 -3.50
C GLN A 289 -13.37 25.46 -3.44
N ASP A 290 -13.27 26.30 -2.41
CA ASP A 290 -14.13 27.46 -2.18
C ASP A 290 -15.63 27.11 -2.24
N GLY A 291 -16.01 25.95 -1.66
CA GLY A 291 -17.38 25.44 -1.62
C GLY A 291 -17.92 24.94 -2.97
N ARG A 292 -17.10 24.89 -4.01
CA ARG A 292 -17.49 24.43 -5.35
C ARG A 292 -16.81 23.12 -5.71
N GLU A 293 -17.59 22.17 -6.22
CA GLU A 293 -17.06 20.94 -6.78
C GLU A 293 -16.43 21.23 -8.16
N GLN A 294 -15.24 20.71 -8.36
CA GLN A 294 -14.45 20.84 -9.59
C GLN A 294 -13.91 19.46 -9.99
N ALA A 295 -13.53 19.32 -11.25
CA ALA A 295 -12.87 18.13 -11.78
C ALA A 295 -11.59 18.50 -12.53
N LEU A 296 -10.59 17.67 -12.39
CA LEU A 296 -9.31 17.76 -13.07
C LEU A 296 -9.03 16.44 -13.79
N ARG A 297 -8.55 16.53 -15.04
CA ARG A 297 -8.04 15.38 -15.77
C ARG A 297 -6.55 15.20 -15.48
N ALA A 298 -6.13 13.97 -15.23
CA ALA A 298 -4.73 13.65 -14.96
C ALA A 298 -4.30 12.36 -15.67
N ARG A 299 -3.03 12.27 -16.09
CA ARG A 299 -2.47 11.04 -16.68
C ARG A 299 -2.08 10.00 -15.62
N ALA A 300 -1.81 10.46 -14.41
CA ALA A 300 -1.46 9.62 -13.25
C ALA A 300 -1.87 10.33 -11.97
N VAL A 301 -2.03 9.55 -10.89
CA VAL A 301 -2.37 10.06 -9.56
C VAL A 301 -1.39 9.48 -8.54
N ILE A 302 -0.81 10.35 -7.71
CA ILE A 302 0.00 10.00 -6.55
C ILE A 302 -0.77 10.42 -5.30
N ASP A 303 -1.30 9.45 -4.56
CA ASP A 303 -2.02 9.68 -3.31
C ASP A 303 -1.03 9.74 -2.14
N ALA A 304 -0.75 10.96 -1.67
CA ALA A 304 0.10 11.28 -0.52
C ALA A 304 -0.72 11.94 0.61
N THR A 305 -2.02 11.63 0.72
CA THR A 305 -2.94 12.27 1.69
C THR A 305 -2.69 11.86 3.14
N GLY A 306 -1.87 10.82 3.39
CA GLY A 306 -1.55 10.35 4.72
C GLY A 306 -2.72 9.63 5.41
N THR A 307 -2.64 9.52 6.74
CA THR A 307 -3.61 8.79 7.58
C THR A 307 -4.16 9.64 8.74
N TRP A 308 -3.67 10.86 8.93
CA TRP A 308 -3.94 11.69 10.11
C TRP A 308 -5.43 11.99 10.31
N SER A 309 -6.19 12.17 9.24
CA SER A 309 -7.63 12.43 9.28
C SER A 309 -8.50 11.23 9.67
N GLN A 310 -7.91 10.03 9.79
CA GLN A 310 -8.61 8.78 10.11
C GLN A 310 -8.01 8.12 11.36
N PRO A 311 -8.23 8.67 12.56
CA PRO A 311 -7.75 8.06 13.78
C PRO A 311 -8.42 6.71 14.04
N ASN A 312 -7.68 5.79 14.64
CA ASN A 312 -8.26 4.57 15.17
C ASN A 312 -9.13 4.91 16.39
N PRO A 313 -10.27 4.25 16.56
CA PRO A 313 -11.14 4.44 17.71
C PRO A 313 -10.52 3.92 19.00
N ILE A 314 -11.15 4.22 20.13
CA ILE A 314 -10.74 3.80 21.47
C ILE A 314 -11.03 2.30 21.68
N GLY A 315 -12.13 1.81 21.12
CA GLY A 315 -12.57 0.42 21.32
C GLY A 315 -11.53 -0.61 20.91
N ALA A 316 -11.35 -1.63 21.72
CA ALA A 316 -10.31 -2.64 21.57
C ALA A 316 -10.45 -3.48 20.30
N ASP A 317 -11.64 -3.61 19.76
CA ASP A 317 -11.96 -4.42 18.58
C ASP A 317 -11.74 -3.67 17.25
N GLY A 318 -11.18 -2.46 17.32
CA GLY A 318 -11.02 -1.59 16.14
C GLY A 318 -12.29 -0.87 15.71
N LEU A 319 -13.35 -0.99 16.50
CA LEU A 319 -14.59 -0.25 16.40
C LEU A 319 -14.64 0.86 17.48
N PRO A 320 -15.45 1.93 17.32
CA PRO A 320 -15.69 2.85 18.40
C PRO A 320 -16.24 2.12 19.63
N ALA A 321 -15.74 2.48 20.82
CA ALA A 321 -16.34 2.01 22.06
C ALA A 321 -17.80 2.49 22.14
N LEU A 322 -18.68 1.72 22.79
CA LEU A 322 -20.06 2.14 22.99
C LEU A 322 -20.06 3.49 23.73
N GLY A 323 -20.78 4.47 23.20
CA GLY A 323 -20.82 5.81 23.76
C GLY A 323 -19.65 6.74 23.40
N GLU A 324 -18.63 6.29 22.69
CA GLU A 324 -17.45 7.10 22.29
C GLU A 324 -17.86 8.40 21.57
N ALA A 325 -18.79 8.31 20.61
CA ALA A 325 -19.28 9.45 19.87
C ALA A 325 -20.04 10.47 20.76
N ALA A 326 -20.75 10.00 21.78
CA ALA A 326 -21.50 10.88 22.71
C ALA A 326 -20.58 11.70 23.61
N VAL A 327 -19.33 11.28 23.80
CA VAL A 327 -18.32 11.95 24.64
C VAL A 327 -17.19 12.59 23.82
N ALA A 328 -17.37 12.75 22.51
CA ALA A 328 -16.34 13.25 21.59
C ALA A 328 -15.66 14.57 22.05
N ALA A 329 -16.39 15.46 22.74
CA ALA A 329 -15.85 16.70 23.28
C ALA A 329 -14.75 16.48 24.35
N GLN A 330 -14.77 15.32 25.03
CA GLN A 330 -13.81 14.94 26.07
C GLN A 330 -12.75 13.96 25.55
N VAL A 331 -12.77 13.65 24.25
CA VAL A 331 -11.76 12.81 23.60
C VAL A 331 -10.89 13.68 22.68
N PHE A 332 -9.58 13.50 22.77
CA PHE A 332 -8.62 14.07 21.83
C PHE A 332 -7.89 12.95 21.11
N TYR A 333 -7.97 12.93 19.78
CA TYR A 333 -7.25 11.96 18.96
C TYR A 333 -5.90 12.53 18.52
N GLY A 334 -4.81 11.86 18.88
CA GLY A 334 -3.45 12.28 18.54
C GLY A 334 -2.65 12.76 19.75
N ILE A 335 -1.87 13.81 19.58
CA ILE A 335 -0.97 14.37 20.61
C ILE A 335 -1.36 15.83 20.86
N PRO A 336 -2.14 16.15 21.90
CA PRO A 336 -2.49 17.53 22.23
C PRO A 336 -1.28 18.31 22.74
N ASP A 337 -1.25 19.62 22.49
CA ASP A 337 -0.24 20.52 23.08
C ASP A 337 -0.58 20.80 24.57
N ILE A 338 -0.24 19.83 25.41
CA ILE A 338 -0.60 19.78 26.83
C ILE A 338 0.08 20.89 27.64
N LEU A 339 1.29 21.28 27.27
CA LEU A 339 2.04 22.32 27.97
C LEU A 339 1.77 23.73 27.42
N GLY A 340 1.18 23.82 26.22
CA GLY A 340 0.84 25.06 25.55
C GLY A 340 -0.66 25.27 25.36
N ALA A 341 -1.12 25.19 24.11
CA ALA A 341 -2.49 25.57 23.72
C ALA A 341 -3.60 24.80 24.44
N HIS A 342 -3.37 23.54 24.83
CA HIS A 342 -4.37 22.70 25.51
C HIS A 342 -4.14 22.61 27.02
N ARG A 343 -3.26 23.42 27.63
CA ARG A 343 -2.93 23.36 29.05
C ARG A 343 -4.17 23.43 29.95
N ALA A 344 -5.08 24.36 29.67
CA ALA A 344 -6.30 24.55 30.48
C ALA A 344 -7.26 23.34 30.44
N ARG A 345 -7.21 22.55 29.39
CA ARG A 345 -8.02 21.34 29.23
C ARG A 345 -7.60 20.24 30.21
N TYR A 346 -6.30 20.13 30.51
CA TYR A 346 -5.74 19.01 31.26
C TYR A 346 -5.28 19.37 32.68
N ALA A 347 -5.00 20.64 32.97
CA ALA A 347 -4.55 21.09 34.30
C ALA A 347 -5.60 20.81 35.38
N GLY A 348 -5.20 20.14 36.45
CA GLY A 348 -6.06 19.74 37.56
C GLY A 348 -7.05 18.62 37.22
N LYS A 349 -6.90 17.95 36.07
CA LYS A 349 -7.79 16.92 35.56
C LYS A 349 -7.22 15.53 35.67
N ARG A 350 -8.08 14.50 35.78
CA ARG A 350 -7.68 13.10 35.61
C ARG A 350 -7.82 12.71 34.15
N THR A 351 -6.71 12.49 33.47
CA THR A 351 -6.66 12.21 32.04
C THR A 351 -6.25 10.76 31.80
N LEU A 352 -7.06 10.04 31.00
CA LEU A 352 -6.73 8.69 30.52
C LEU A 352 -6.06 8.79 29.16
N VAL A 353 -4.85 8.25 29.02
CA VAL A 353 -4.18 8.05 27.73
C VAL A 353 -4.36 6.61 27.29
N VAL A 354 -4.91 6.43 26.08
CA VAL A 354 -5.16 5.10 25.49
C VAL A 354 -4.23 4.88 24.32
N GLY A 355 -3.42 3.81 24.35
CA GLY A 355 -2.52 3.43 23.28
C GLY A 355 -1.12 3.07 23.78
N ALA A 356 -0.37 2.35 22.95
CA ALA A 356 0.97 1.83 23.25
C ALA A 356 2.01 2.24 22.18
N GLY A 357 1.91 3.45 21.65
CA GLY A 357 2.84 4.00 20.65
C GLY A 357 3.60 5.23 21.17
N HIS A 358 4.49 5.77 20.34
CA HIS A 358 5.26 6.98 20.65
C HIS A 358 4.39 8.20 20.93
N SER A 359 3.20 8.27 20.32
CA SER A 359 2.22 9.33 20.59
C SER A 359 1.72 9.30 22.02
N SER A 360 1.42 8.10 22.57
CA SER A 360 1.04 7.95 23.97
C SER A 360 2.21 8.27 24.91
N ALA A 361 3.45 7.88 24.56
CA ALA A 361 4.62 8.21 25.33
C ALA A 361 4.81 9.73 25.46
N ASN A 362 4.72 10.48 24.37
CA ASN A 362 4.81 11.94 24.39
C ASN A 362 3.70 12.56 25.26
N ALA A 363 2.44 12.14 25.06
CA ALA A 363 1.30 12.67 25.83
C ALA A 363 1.47 12.42 27.35
N LEU A 364 1.92 11.22 27.73
CA LEU A 364 2.15 10.86 29.14
C LEU A 364 3.28 11.68 29.77
N LEU A 365 4.39 11.87 29.07
CA LEU A 365 5.50 12.68 29.56
C LEU A 365 5.11 14.16 29.70
N TYR A 366 4.34 14.71 28.76
CA TYR A 366 3.83 16.07 28.87
C TYR A 366 2.78 16.20 30.01
N LEU A 367 1.93 15.20 30.25
CA LEU A 367 1.03 15.18 31.40
C LEU A 367 1.79 15.09 32.72
N ALA A 368 2.84 14.29 32.80
CA ALA A 368 3.69 14.21 34.00
C ALA A 368 4.36 15.55 34.29
N GLU A 369 4.85 16.25 33.26
CA GLU A 369 5.38 17.60 33.42
C GLU A 369 4.29 18.60 33.87
N LEU A 370 3.10 18.52 33.29
CA LEU A 370 1.97 19.34 33.72
C LEU A 370 1.57 19.06 35.17
N ALA A 371 1.59 17.79 35.60
CA ALA A 371 1.26 17.41 36.99
C ALA A 371 2.20 18.05 38.01
N ARG A 372 3.49 18.19 37.69
CA ARG A 372 4.45 18.91 38.51
C ARG A 372 4.16 20.41 38.64
N GLN A 373 3.56 21.00 37.60
CA GLN A 373 3.25 22.41 37.51
C GLN A 373 1.82 22.79 37.95
N ALA A 374 0.88 21.85 37.91
CA ALA A 374 -0.53 22.07 38.17
C ALA A 374 -1.06 20.99 39.13
N PRO A 375 -1.15 21.30 40.45
CA PRO A 375 -1.65 20.35 41.45
C PRO A 375 -3.04 19.82 41.11
N GLY A 376 -3.26 18.53 41.38
CA GLY A 376 -4.54 17.86 41.08
C GLY A 376 -4.57 17.19 39.68
N THR A 377 -3.59 17.44 38.83
CA THR A 377 -3.45 16.72 37.55
C THR A 377 -3.06 15.26 37.82
N ARG A 378 -3.81 14.31 37.27
CA ARG A 378 -3.59 12.87 37.43
C ARG A 378 -3.54 12.18 36.08
N LEU A 379 -2.64 11.21 35.95
CA LEU A 379 -2.40 10.44 34.75
C LEU A 379 -2.89 9.01 34.95
N ALA A 380 -3.64 8.51 33.96
CA ALA A 380 -3.93 7.10 33.80
C ALA A 380 -3.50 6.65 32.39
N TRP A 381 -2.92 5.47 32.28
CA TRP A 381 -2.48 4.91 31.03
C TRP A 381 -3.07 3.54 30.79
N ALA A 382 -3.84 3.36 29.72
CA ALA A 382 -4.45 2.10 29.32
C ALA A 382 -3.81 1.55 28.06
N VAL A 383 -3.39 0.28 28.13
CA VAL A 383 -2.84 -0.47 26.99
C VAL A 383 -3.57 -1.80 26.82
N ARG A 384 -3.85 -2.16 25.58
CA ARG A 384 -4.52 -3.41 25.21
C ARG A 384 -3.60 -4.63 25.36
N SER A 385 -2.33 -4.48 25.00
CA SER A 385 -1.33 -5.54 25.13
C SER A 385 -0.77 -5.61 26.55
N PRO A 386 -0.55 -6.77 27.12
CA PRO A 386 0.17 -6.90 28.38
C PRO A 386 1.67 -6.58 28.24
N SER A 387 2.24 -6.76 27.04
CA SER A 387 3.65 -6.45 26.75
C SER A 387 3.83 -4.99 26.34
N LEU A 388 4.84 -4.34 26.93
CA LEU A 388 5.24 -2.96 26.67
C LEU A 388 6.56 -2.87 25.89
N GLN A 389 7.16 -3.98 25.53
CA GLN A 389 8.47 -4.03 24.86
C GLN A 389 8.52 -3.11 23.63
N ARG A 390 7.41 -3.07 22.89
CA ARG A 390 7.29 -2.23 21.69
C ARG A 390 7.33 -0.74 21.99
N VAL A 391 6.71 -0.29 23.08
CA VAL A 391 6.63 1.15 23.40
C VAL A 391 7.91 1.65 24.03
N PHE A 392 8.63 0.79 24.75
CA PHE A 392 9.91 1.13 25.34
C PHE A 392 11.07 1.07 24.32
N GLY A 393 10.87 0.37 23.19
CA GLY A 393 11.86 0.30 22.11
C GLY A 393 13.16 -0.38 22.50
N GLY A 394 14.23 -0.07 21.75
CA GLY A 394 15.57 -0.63 21.98
C GLY A 394 16.37 0.04 23.09
N GLY A 395 15.81 1.02 23.82
CA GLY A 395 16.52 1.78 24.85
C GLY A 395 17.81 2.40 24.31
N GLY A 396 18.93 2.22 25.01
CA GLY A 396 20.23 2.73 24.59
C GLY A 396 20.84 2.05 23.35
N ALA A 397 20.28 0.93 22.90
CA ALA A 397 20.69 0.22 21.68
C ALA A 397 19.83 0.61 20.45
N ASP A 398 18.90 1.55 20.60
CA ASP A 398 18.08 2.01 19.49
C ASP A 398 18.90 2.85 18.51
N ALA A 399 18.88 2.50 17.23
CA ALA A 399 19.60 3.23 16.17
C ALA A 399 19.10 4.68 15.96
N LEU A 400 17.93 5.02 16.51
CA LEU A 400 17.45 6.39 16.68
C LEU A 400 17.50 6.75 18.17
N PRO A 401 18.59 7.38 18.67
CA PRO A 401 18.81 7.62 20.11
C PRO A 401 17.65 8.34 20.80
N ALA A 402 17.05 9.32 20.14
CA ALA A 402 15.92 10.07 20.70
C ALA A 402 14.65 9.20 20.84
N ARG A 403 14.47 8.17 20.02
CA ARG A 403 13.39 7.21 20.17
C ARG A 403 13.63 6.29 21.37
N GLY A 404 14.85 5.82 21.54
CA GLY A 404 15.25 5.04 22.71
C GLY A 404 15.11 5.81 24.02
N GLU A 405 15.50 7.10 24.03
CA GLU A 405 15.33 7.98 25.17
C GLU A 405 13.85 8.22 25.54
N LEU A 406 12.98 8.41 24.55
CA LEU A 406 11.54 8.53 24.76
C LEU A 406 10.97 7.29 25.48
N GLY A 407 11.35 6.10 25.03
CA GLY A 407 10.95 4.83 25.66
C GLY A 407 11.49 4.68 27.09
N SER A 408 12.75 5.01 27.29
CA SER A 408 13.40 4.98 28.61
C SER A 408 12.78 5.99 29.59
N ALA A 409 12.42 7.18 29.12
CA ALA A 409 11.73 8.18 29.94
C ALA A 409 10.34 7.72 30.37
N LEU A 410 9.59 7.09 29.47
CA LEU A 410 8.27 6.52 29.78
C LEU A 410 8.39 5.35 30.78
N GLN A 411 9.41 4.52 30.64
CA GLN A 411 9.67 3.43 31.59
C GLN A 411 9.94 3.98 32.99
N ARG A 412 10.79 4.98 33.13
CA ARG A 412 11.06 5.66 34.40
C ARG A 412 9.79 6.27 35.01
N LEU A 413 8.95 6.92 34.20
CA LEU A 413 7.66 7.48 34.66
C LEU A 413 6.73 6.37 35.18
N ARG A 414 6.69 5.22 34.53
CA ARG A 414 5.91 4.07 35.02
C ARG A 414 6.43 3.54 36.34
N GLU A 415 7.76 3.43 36.49
CA GLU A 415 8.42 2.91 37.69
C GLU A 415 8.34 3.87 38.90
N SER A 416 8.18 5.18 38.65
CA SER A 416 8.04 6.18 39.72
C SER A 416 6.72 6.06 40.49
N GLY A 417 5.69 5.41 39.91
CA GLY A 417 4.37 5.31 40.51
C GLY A 417 3.52 6.58 40.41
N GLU A 418 3.98 7.61 39.68
CA GLU A 418 3.23 8.86 39.45
C GLU A 418 2.02 8.69 38.50
N MET A 419 1.87 7.51 37.93
CA MET A 419 0.85 7.21 36.91
C MET A 419 0.11 5.92 37.25
N GLU A 420 -1.22 5.96 37.14
CA GLU A 420 -2.04 4.76 37.18
C GLU A 420 -1.87 3.96 35.87
N PHE A 421 -1.45 2.70 35.93
CA PHE A 421 -1.18 1.90 34.77
C PHE A 421 -2.12 0.70 34.67
N LEU A 422 -2.82 0.58 33.52
CA LEU A 422 -3.85 -0.41 33.23
C LEU A 422 -3.41 -1.27 32.04
N SER A 423 -2.73 -2.37 32.35
CA SER A 423 -2.23 -3.34 31.36
C SER A 423 -3.31 -4.33 30.96
N GLY A 424 -3.36 -4.70 29.66
CA GLY A 424 -4.31 -5.68 29.15
C GLY A 424 -5.76 -5.19 29.08
N LEU A 425 -6.01 -3.89 29.31
CA LEU A 425 -7.35 -3.34 29.30
C LEU A 425 -7.91 -3.24 27.88
N ARG A 426 -8.99 -3.95 27.63
CA ARG A 426 -9.78 -3.92 26.39
C ARG A 426 -11.02 -3.08 26.61
N ILE A 427 -10.96 -1.80 26.25
CA ILE A 427 -12.06 -0.85 26.39
C ILE A 427 -13.18 -1.23 25.42
N THR A 428 -14.41 -1.30 25.94
CA THR A 428 -15.63 -1.65 25.18
C THR A 428 -16.68 -0.56 25.23
N GLU A 429 -16.71 0.25 26.28
CA GLU A 429 -17.75 1.25 26.49
C GLU A 429 -17.22 2.46 27.25
N ILE A 430 -17.79 3.65 26.98
CA ILE A 430 -17.54 4.89 27.71
C ILE A 430 -18.89 5.49 28.05
N ARG A 431 -19.11 5.76 29.34
CA ARG A 431 -20.36 6.38 29.86
C ARG A 431 -20.04 7.73 30.45
N ARG A 432 -20.97 8.67 30.30
CA ARG A 432 -20.95 9.93 31.03
C ARG A 432 -21.63 9.74 32.36
N ALA A 433 -20.96 10.08 33.46
CA ALA A 433 -21.54 10.10 34.80
C ALA A 433 -22.27 11.43 35.04
N ASP A 434 -23.14 11.48 36.09
CA ASP A 434 -23.98 12.64 36.41
C ASP A 434 -23.18 13.92 36.69
N ALA A 435 -21.95 13.80 37.21
CA ALA A 435 -21.06 14.93 37.48
C ALA A 435 -20.30 15.41 36.21
N GLY A 436 -20.61 14.89 35.03
CA GLY A 436 -19.94 15.24 33.76
C GLY A 436 -18.61 14.52 33.51
N GLN A 437 -18.12 13.76 34.48
CA GLN A 437 -16.95 12.89 34.31
C GLN A 437 -17.32 11.64 33.50
N LEU A 438 -16.31 10.92 33.02
CA LEU A 438 -16.46 9.70 32.25
C LEU A 438 -16.15 8.47 33.11
N THR A 439 -16.90 7.41 32.87
CA THR A 439 -16.59 6.07 33.32
C THR A 439 -16.22 5.22 32.10
N VAL A 440 -15.01 4.69 32.10
CA VAL A 440 -14.51 3.82 31.04
C VAL A 440 -14.67 2.37 31.49
N LEU A 441 -15.32 1.55 30.66
CA LEU A 441 -15.59 0.15 30.92
C LEU A 441 -14.84 -0.72 29.92
N GLY A 442 -14.41 -1.89 30.38
CA GLY A 442 -13.69 -2.82 29.53
C GLY A 442 -13.52 -4.17 30.20
N LEU A 443 -12.63 -4.96 29.63
CA LEU A 443 -12.23 -6.26 30.15
C LEU A 443 -10.71 -6.26 30.37
N ASP A 444 -10.27 -6.87 31.44
CA ASP A 444 -8.83 -7.10 31.68
C ASP A 444 -8.28 -8.27 30.83
N ALA A 445 -7.03 -8.65 31.07
CA ALA A 445 -6.38 -9.76 30.39
C ALA A 445 -7.07 -11.12 30.66
N GLN A 446 -7.73 -11.27 31.81
CA GLN A 446 -8.48 -12.45 32.23
C GLN A 446 -9.96 -12.40 31.78
N ARG A 447 -10.34 -11.37 31.01
CA ARG A 447 -11.71 -11.08 30.57
C ARG A 447 -12.68 -10.74 31.71
N LEU A 448 -12.17 -10.33 32.85
CA LEU A 448 -13.01 -9.84 33.94
C LEU A 448 -13.40 -8.38 33.69
N PRO A 449 -14.62 -7.95 34.06
CA PRO A 449 -15.06 -6.56 33.90
C PRO A 449 -14.17 -5.61 34.72
N VAL A 450 -13.78 -4.52 34.06
CA VAL A 450 -13.06 -3.39 34.68
C VAL A 450 -13.89 -2.14 34.48
N GLU A 451 -14.03 -1.38 35.55
CA GLU A 451 -14.69 -0.06 35.56
C GLU A 451 -13.70 0.98 36.07
N LEU A 452 -13.45 2.02 35.27
CA LEU A 452 -12.59 3.14 35.60
C LEU A 452 -13.39 4.43 35.64
N PRO A 453 -13.93 4.82 36.82
CA PRO A 453 -14.74 6.03 36.99
C PRO A 453 -13.85 7.27 37.13
N GLY A 454 -14.48 8.45 37.02
CA GLY A 454 -13.90 9.74 37.37
C GLY A 454 -12.80 10.21 36.38
N ILE A 455 -12.89 9.87 35.11
CA ILE A 455 -12.06 10.39 34.05
C ILE A 455 -12.63 11.71 33.54
N ASP A 456 -11.81 12.76 33.51
CA ASP A 456 -12.23 14.07 32.97
C ASP A 456 -12.00 14.18 31.47
N GLU A 457 -10.86 13.66 30.97
CA GLU A 457 -10.43 13.75 29.58
C GLU A 457 -9.79 12.44 29.10
N ILE A 458 -9.94 12.12 27.82
CA ILE A 458 -9.28 10.97 27.20
C ILE A 458 -8.39 11.46 26.05
N ILE A 459 -7.15 11.00 26.02
CA ILE A 459 -6.25 11.15 24.86
C ILE A 459 -6.17 9.79 24.16
N CYS A 460 -6.75 9.71 22.96
CA CYS A 460 -6.72 8.52 22.11
C CYS A 460 -5.48 8.56 21.22
N ALA A 461 -4.45 7.79 21.57
CA ALA A 461 -3.19 7.66 20.84
C ALA A 461 -3.02 6.24 20.26
N THR A 462 -4.10 5.70 19.69
CA THR A 462 -4.21 4.32 19.17
C THR A 462 -3.70 4.17 17.73
N GLY A 463 -3.17 5.24 17.14
CA GLY A 463 -2.71 5.30 15.75
C GLY A 463 -3.80 5.70 14.77
N GLN A 464 -3.55 5.49 13.49
CA GLN A 464 -4.43 5.91 12.39
C GLN A 464 -4.56 4.79 11.36
N ARG A 465 -5.50 4.96 10.43
CA ARG A 465 -5.74 4.07 9.30
C ARG A 465 -5.88 4.85 7.99
N PRO A 466 -5.68 4.23 6.82
CA PRO A 466 -5.87 4.91 5.54
C PRO A 466 -7.35 5.19 5.27
N ASP A 467 -7.64 6.35 4.68
CA ASP A 467 -8.92 6.58 4.01
C ASP A 467 -8.84 6.06 2.57
N LEU A 468 -9.51 4.96 2.30
CA LEU A 468 -9.56 4.32 0.98
C LEU A 468 -10.78 4.76 0.15
N SER A 469 -11.68 5.54 0.72
CA SER A 469 -12.95 5.95 0.09
C SER A 469 -12.74 6.74 -1.20
N LEU A 470 -11.71 7.58 -1.26
CA LEU A 470 -11.35 8.38 -2.44
C LEU A 470 -11.15 7.55 -3.69
N ALA A 471 -10.62 6.33 -3.53
CA ALA A 471 -10.24 5.43 -4.61
C ALA A 471 -11.23 4.27 -4.81
N SER A 472 -12.48 4.40 -4.33
CA SER A 472 -13.51 3.35 -4.42
C SER A 472 -13.81 2.91 -5.85
N GLU A 473 -13.70 3.81 -6.83
CA GLU A 473 -13.87 3.52 -8.26
C GLU A 473 -12.59 3.08 -8.97
N LEU A 474 -11.47 2.93 -8.26
CA LEU A 474 -10.22 2.42 -8.80
C LEU A 474 -10.05 0.92 -8.50
N ARG A 475 -9.32 0.23 -9.36
CA ARG A 475 -9.03 -1.21 -9.22
C ARG A 475 -7.81 -1.41 -8.36
N LEU A 476 -7.99 -1.28 -7.04
CA LEU A 476 -6.93 -1.51 -6.08
C LEU A 476 -6.79 -3.01 -5.78
N ARG A 477 -5.55 -3.41 -5.49
CA ARG A 477 -5.22 -4.69 -4.89
C ARG A 477 -4.50 -4.42 -3.58
N LEU A 478 -5.18 -4.73 -2.48
CA LEU A 478 -4.74 -4.42 -1.13
C LEU A 478 -4.53 -5.71 -0.35
N ASP A 479 -3.53 -5.68 0.54
CA ASP A 479 -3.39 -6.67 1.59
C ASP A 479 -4.62 -6.62 2.51
N PRO A 480 -5.31 -7.75 2.76
CA PRO A 480 -6.57 -7.76 3.50
C PRO A 480 -6.44 -7.42 4.98
N TRP A 481 -5.23 -7.53 5.56
CA TRP A 481 -4.96 -7.27 6.97
C TRP A 481 -4.47 -5.84 7.20
N LEU A 482 -3.52 -5.40 6.37
CA LEU A 482 -2.84 -4.12 6.54
C LEU A 482 -3.49 -2.99 5.75
N GLU A 483 -4.30 -3.26 4.73
CA GLU A 483 -4.84 -2.24 3.83
C GLU A 483 -3.74 -1.46 3.07
N SER A 484 -2.51 -2.00 3.03
CA SER A 484 -1.42 -1.57 2.15
C SER A 484 -1.58 -2.19 0.76
N THR A 485 -0.73 -1.83 -0.22
CA THR A 485 -0.66 -2.62 -1.46
C THR A 485 -0.32 -4.08 -1.16
N GLU A 486 -0.91 -5.01 -1.92
CA GLU A 486 -0.71 -6.46 -1.73
C GLU A 486 0.76 -6.86 -1.74
N ALA A 487 1.55 -6.27 -2.66
CA ALA A 487 2.98 -6.59 -2.77
C ALA A 487 3.82 -6.00 -1.62
N LEU A 488 3.37 -4.90 -1.01
CA LEU A 488 4.06 -4.29 0.12
C LEU A 488 3.71 -4.97 1.45
N GLY A 489 2.47 -5.46 1.61
CA GLY A 489 1.97 -6.06 2.85
C GLY A 489 2.94 -7.03 3.51
N PRO A 490 3.42 -8.09 2.83
CA PRO A 490 4.35 -9.06 3.40
C PRO A 490 5.70 -8.48 3.86
N LEU A 491 6.12 -7.33 3.30
CA LEU A 491 7.40 -6.69 3.63
C LEU A 491 7.32 -5.82 4.88
N ILE A 492 6.12 -5.40 5.27
CA ILE A 492 5.87 -4.47 6.37
C ILE A 492 4.99 -5.06 7.47
N ASP A 493 4.60 -6.33 7.37
CA ASP A 493 3.73 -6.98 8.36
C ASP A 493 4.40 -6.96 9.75
N PRO A 494 3.82 -6.25 10.73
CA PRO A 494 4.39 -6.14 12.07
C PRO A 494 4.35 -7.45 12.86
N ASN A 495 3.67 -8.48 12.37
CA ASN A 495 3.69 -9.82 12.93
C ASN A 495 4.91 -10.62 12.46
N LEU A 496 5.52 -10.24 11.33
CA LEU A 496 6.66 -10.92 10.71
C LEU A 496 7.95 -10.12 10.81
N HIS A 497 7.86 -8.78 10.82
CA HIS A 497 9.00 -7.89 10.72
C HIS A 497 9.04 -6.87 11.85
N SER A 498 10.24 -6.53 12.30
CA SER A 498 10.47 -5.33 13.11
C SER A 498 10.64 -4.11 12.21
N CYS A 499 10.48 -2.91 12.79
CA CYS A 499 10.66 -1.65 12.06
C CYS A 499 12.01 -1.49 11.36
N GLY A 500 13.05 -2.12 11.89
CA GLY A 500 14.42 -2.03 11.37
C GLY A 500 14.74 -3.02 10.26
N THR A 501 13.84 -3.96 9.97
CA THR A 501 14.06 -4.99 8.93
C THR A 501 13.30 -4.72 7.65
N VAL A 502 12.55 -3.64 7.58
CA VAL A 502 11.81 -3.26 6.36
C VAL A 502 12.79 -2.79 5.31
N ARG A 503 12.87 -3.54 4.21
CA ARG A 503 13.73 -3.19 3.06
C ARG A 503 13.16 -1.97 2.33
N PRO A 504 14.02 -1.13 1.73
CA PRO A 504 13.58 -0.11 0.80
C PRO A 504 12.69 -0.72 -0.30
N HIS A 505 11.63 -0.03 -0.66
CA HIS A 505 10.64 -0.47 -1.64
C HIS A 505 10.17 0.74 -2.45
N GLY A 506 9.68 0.50 -3.66
CA GLY A 506 9.38 1.54 -4.61
C GLY A 506 8.16 1.25 -5.48
N HIS A 507 8.22 1.70 -6.73
CA HIS A 507 7.08 1.65 -7.65
C HIS A 507 6.49 0.25 -7.87
N ARG A 508 7.30 -0.82 -7.72
CA ARG A 508 6.83 -2.21 -7.93
C ARG A 508 5.88 -2.64 -6.82
N GLU A 509 6.32 -2.46 -5.58
CA GLU A 509 5.54 -2.82 -4.39
C GLU A 509 4.34 -1.91 -4.18
N LEU A 510 4.39 -0.68 -4.72
CA LEU A 510 3.31 0.30 -4.60
C LEU A 510 2.32 0.26 -5.78
N SER A 511 2.52 -0.63 -6.75
CA SER A 511 1.67 -0.71 -7.93
C SER A 511 0.34 -1.44 -7.65
N HIS A 512 -0.69 -1.00 -8.36
CA HIS A 512 -2.01 -1.62 -8.37
C HIS A 512 -2.36 -2.14 -9.77
N PRO A 513 -3.40 -2.99 -9.94
CA PRO A 513 -3.99 -3.27 -11.25
C PRO A 513 -4.49 -2.02 -11.98
N GLU A 514 -4.62 -0.88 -11.29
CA GLU A 514 -4.94 0.44 -11.82
C GLU A 514 -3.66 1.14 -12.28
N PRO A 515 -3.31 1.15 -13.59
CA PRO A 515 -2.06 1.71 -14.06
C PRO A 515 -1.99 3.23 -13.83
N GLY A 516 -0.87 3.71 -13.30
CA GLY A 516 -0.66 5.15 -13.05
C GLY A 516 -1.27 5.68 -11.76
N PHE A 517 -1.86 4.82 -10.92
CA PHE A 517 -2.25 5.17 -9.56
C PHE A 517 -1.27 4.58 -8.55
N TYR A 518 -0.79 5.41 -7.62
CA TYR A 518 0.12 5.01 -6.55
C TYR A 518 -0.28 5.67 -5.23
N THR A 519 -0.22 4.90 -4.15
CA THR A 519 -0.29 5.43 -2.79
C THR A 519 1.12 5.51 -2.22
N VAL A 520 1.53 6.68 -1.70
CA VAL A 520 2.87 6.90 -1.13
C VAL A 520 2.79 7.48 0.28
N GLY A 521 3.91 7.46 0.97
CA GLY A 521 4.01 7.95 2.34
C GLY A 521 3.36 7.00 3.33
N VAL A 522 3.05 7.49 4.52
CA VAL A 522 2.48 6.69 5.62
C VAL A 522 1.19 5.95 5.20
N LYS A 523 0.41 6.50 4.28
CA LYS A 523 -0.80 5.87 3.77
C LYS A 523 -0.52 4.55 3.05
N SER A 524 0.62 4.43 2.36
CA SER A 524 1.01 3.19 1.68
C SER A 524 1.23 2.01 2.62
N TYR A 525 1.56 2.31 3.88
CA TYR A 525 1.73 1.31 4.93
C TYR A 525 0.41 0.81 5.52
N GLY A 526 -0.71 1.44 5.14
CA GLY A 526 -2.02 1.03 5.63
C GLY A 526 -2.10 1.12 7.15
N ARG A 527 -2.34 -0.03 7.79
CA ARG A 527 -2.42 -0.18 9.26
C ARG A 527 -1.10 -0.55 9.93
N ALA A 528 -0.02 -0.73 9.17
CA ALA A 528 1.28 -1.01 9.75
C ALA A 528 1.81 0.23 10.50
N PRO A 529 2.31 0.06 11.75
CA PRO A 529 2.49 1.18 12.68
C PRO A 529 3.75 1.99 12.47
N THR A 530 4.63 1.58 11.56
CA THR A 530 5.98 2.16 11.50
C THR A 530 6.29 2.71 10.13
N PHE A 531 6.62 4.01 10.11
CA PHE A 531 6.95 4.72 8.89
C PHE A 531 7.91 5.88 9.21
N LEU A 532 8.97 6.03 8.40
CA LEU A 532 9.86 7.19 8.41
C LEU A 532 9.62 8.06 7.17
N MET A 533 9.74 9.39 7.31
CA MET A 533 9.55 10.30 6.16
C MET A 533 10.51 10.00 5.02
N ALA A 534 11.76 9.65 5.33
CA ALA A 534 12.77 9.25 4.36
C ALA A 534 12.31 8.07 3.47
N THR A 535 11.60 7.08 4.04
CA THR A 535 11.00 5.98 3.25
C THR A 535 10.00 6.52 2.24
N GLY A 536 9.18 7.50 2.64
CA GLY A 536 8.21 8.13 1.73
C GLY A 536 8.87 8.95 0.63
N PHE A 537 10.01 9.57 0.91
CA PHE A 537 10.79 10.30 -0.09
C PHE A 537 11.35 9.34 -1.16
N GLU A 538 11.87 8.18 -0.74
CA GLU A 538 12.31 7.14 -1.66
C GLU A 538 11.15 6.57 -2.49
N GLN A 539 9.99 6.32 -1.88
CA GLN A 539 8.79 5.91 -2.60
C GLN A 539 8.42 6.93 -3.68
N ALA A 540 8.38 8.22 -3.33
CA ALA A 540 8.07 9.31 -4.25
C ALA A 540 9.07 9.38 -5.41
N ARG A 541 10.38 9.25 -5.13
CA ARG A 541 11.45 9.21 -6.12
C ARG A 541 11.27 8.06 -7.11
N SER A 542 11.08 6.85 -6.59
CA SER A 542 10.90 5.63 -7.40
C SER A 542 9.65 5.70 -8.27
N VAL A 543 8.50 6.08 -7.70
CA VAL A 543 7.22 6.21 -8.42
C VAL A 543 7.32 7.26 -9.53
N VAL A 544 7.88 8.43 -9.25
CA VAL A 544 8.01 9.49 -10.27
C VAL A 544 8.98 9.09 -11.38
N ALA A 545 10.08 8.39 -11.06
CA ALA A 545 10.99 7.82 -12.07
C ALA A 545 10.25 6.83 -12.99
N ALA A 546 9.43 5.95 -12.42
CA ALA A 546 8.61 5.01 -13.19
C ALA A 546 7.58 5.74 -14.08
N LEU A 547 6.93 6.79 -13.58
CA LEU A 547 6.01 7.62 -14.36
C LEU A 547 6.70 8.41 -15.48
N ALA A 548 7.99 8.70 -15.32
CA ALA A 548 8.83 9.29 -16.36
C ALA A 548 9.27 8.27 -17.43
N GLY A 549 9.07 6.97 -17.19
CA GLY A 549 9.56 5.89 -18.05
C GLY A 549 11.01 5.48 -17.77
N ASP A 550 11.65 6.04 -16.75
CA ASP A 550 13.01 5.70 -16.32
C ASP A 550 12.97 4.58 -15.27
N LEU A 551 12.71 3.36 -15.75
CA LEU A 551 12.60 2.19 -14.88
C LEU A 551 13.92 1.83 -14.19
N ALA A 552 15.06 2.11 -14.81
CA ALA A 552 16.37 1.87 -14.20
C ALA A 552 16.59 2.75 -12.97
N ALA A 553 16.21 4.03 -13.04
CA ALA A 553 16.23 4.91 -11.87
C ALA A 553 15.15 4.53 -10.87
N ALA A 554 13.97 4.08 -11.31
CA ALA A 554 12.88 3.67 -10.44
C ALA A 554 13.26 2.45 -9.57
N ASP A 555 13.97 1.48 -10.14
CA ASP A 555 14.41 0.26 -9.44
C ASP A 555 15.66 0.48 -8.55
N ARG A 556 16.41 1.57 -8.78
CA ARG A 556 17.57 1.88 -7.95
C ARG A 556 17.09 2.35 -6.57
N VAL A 557 17.67 1.81 -5.52
CA VAL A 557 17.45 2.27 -4.15
C VAL A 557 18.48 3.34 -3.82
N GLU A 558 18.02 4.50 -3.38
CA GLU A 558 18.87 5.63 -2.97
C GLU A 558 18.74 5.93 -1.46
N LEU A 559 17.92 5.14 -0.76
CA LEU A 559 17.65 5.29 0.66
C LEU A 559 18.61 4.46 1.50
N ASP A 560 19.35 5.14 2.38
CA ASP A 560 20.10 4.52 3.46
C ASP A 560 19.36 4.78 4.77
N LEU A 561 18.83 3.72 5.39
CA LEU A 561 18.09 3.81 6.64
C LEU A 561 18.94 3.23 7.77
N PRO A 562 18.92 3.84 8.97
CA PRO A 562 19.50 3.20 10.14
C PRO A 562 18.73 1.90 10.43
N GLU A 563 19.45 0.84 10.78
CA GLU A 563 18.84 -0.39 11.28
C GLU A 563 18.11 -0.09 12.58
N THR A 564 16.79 0.08 12.51
CA THR A 564 15.99 0.47 13.68
C THR A 564 15.41 -0.77 14.33
N GLY A 565 15.86 -1.08 15.57
CA GLY A 565 15.43 -2.27 16.31
C GLY A 565 13.98 -2.25 16.82
N VAL A 566 13.43 -3.43 17.02
CA VAL A 566 12.33 -3.90 17.87
C VAL A 566 10.98 -3.16 17.76
N CYS A 567 10.22 -3.44 16.71
CA CYS A 567 8.77 -3.14 16.64
C CYS A 567 7.94 -4.32 16.09
N SER A 568 8.34 -5.56 16.32
CA SER A 568 7.51 -6.73 15.96
C SER A 568 6.32 -6.87 16.91
N LEU A 569 5.15 -7.27 16.41
CA LEU A 569 3.98 -7.64 17.21
C LEU A 569 4.17 -9.02 17.90
N GLY A 570 5.41 -9.47 17.99
CA GLY A 570 5.95 -10.51 18.84
C GLY A 570 5.39 -11.89 18.65
N ALA A 571 6.22 -12.90 18.69
CA ALA A 571 5.82 -14.24 19.08
C ALA A 571 5.30 -14.22 20.53
N ALA A 572 4.23 -14.95 20.77
CA ALA A 572 3.74 -15.25 22.11
C ALA A 572 4.89 -15.73 23.00
N ASP A 573 4.86 -15.31 24.26
CA ASP A 573 5.77 -15.66 25.33
C ASP A 573 6.26 -17.12 25.22
N ALA A 574 7.50 -17.28 24.77
CA ALA A 574 8.29 -18.45 25.09
C ALA A 574 9.30 -18.02 26.14
N ASP A 575 9.10 -18.53 27.32
CA ASP A 575 9.91 -18.56 28.52
C ASP A 575 11.20 -17.72 28.60
N ALA A 576 11.25 -16.97 29.65
CA ALA A 576 12.44 -16.35 30.20
C ALA A 576 13.58 -17.36 30.39
N GLY A 577 14.69 -17.12 29.73
CA GLY A 577 15.95 -17.80 30.05
C GLY A 577 16.89 -17.92 28.87
N SER A 578 17.62 -16.89 28.61
CA SER A 578 19.09 -16.85 28.45
C SER A 578 19.51 -15.70 27.54
N SER A 579 20.34 -14.88 28.13
CA SER A 579 21.23 -13.94 27.45
C SER A 579 22.09 -14.65 26.42
N ALA A 580 22.10 -14.13 25.18
CA ALA A 580 23.29 -14.24 24.35
C ALA A 580 23.27 -13.22 23.21
N CYS A 581 24.28 -12.48 23.22
CA CYS A 581 24.87 -11.48 22.39
C CYS A 581 24.98 -11.78 20.92
N CYS A 582 25.13 -10.70 20.18
CA CYS A 582 25.66 -10.52 18.85
C CYS A 582 26.77 -11.51 18.47
N GLY A 583 26.58 -12.19 17.34
CA GLY A 583 27.63 -12.92 16.62
C GLY A 583 27.63 -12.53 15.16
N ALA A 584 28.76 -12.18 14.64
CA ALA A 584 29.07 -11.77 13.27
C ALA A 584 28.73 -12.84 12.23
N PRO A 585 28.67 -12.50 10.91
CA PRO A 585 28.20 -13.40 9.84
C PRO A 585 29.22 -14.49 9.57
N GLY A 586 28.79 -15.73 9.74
CA GLY A 586 29.54 -16.94 9.39
C GLY A 586 28.83 -17.70 8.27
N GLU A 587 29.62 -18.23 7.39
CA GLU A 587 29.34 -18.98 6.17
C GLU A 587 28.23 -20.04 6.30
N ALA A 588 27.53 -20.25 5.18
CA ALA A 588 26.50 -21.27 5.02
C ALA A 588 27.10 -22.69 5.09
N PRO A 589 26.50 -23.62 5.84
CA PRO A 589 26.77 -25.04 5.67
C PRO A 589 25.72 -25.73 4.78
N GLY A 590 26.23 -26.70 4.06
CA GLY A 590 25.56 -27.48 3.04
C GLY A 590 24.36 -28.31 3.53
N ILE A 591 23.53 -28.61 2.57
CA ILE A 591 22.36 -29.46 2.63
C ILE A 591 22.79 -30.91 2.99
N ALA A 592 22.20 -31.46 4.05
CA ALA A 592 22.21 -32.89 4.32
C ALA A 592 20.77 -33.41 4.43
N ASP A 593 20.49 -34.50 3.72
CA ASP A 593 19.26 -35.29 3.67
C ASP A 593 18.75 -35.75 5.04
N GLY A 594 17.43 -35.71 5.23
CA GLY A 594 16.82 -36.29 6.42
C GLY A 594 15.30 -36.27 6.46
N ARG A 595 14.67 -37.25 5.86
CA ARG A 595 13.37 -37.87 6.15
C ARG A 595 12.43 -37.17 7.14
N ALA A 596 11.24 -36.81 6.64
CA ALA A 596 10.06 -36.49 7.43
C ALA A 596 9.44 -37.75 8.08
N PRO A 597 8.93 -37.69 9.31
CA PRO A 597 8.10 -38.74 9.88
C PRO A 597 6.64 -38.60 9.42
N ALA A 598 6.03 -39.73 9.11
CA ALA A 598 4.64 -39.86 8.74
C ALA A 598 3.71 -39.47 9.90
N VAL A 599 2.78 -38.56 9.64
CA VAL A 599 1.69 -38.25 10.57
C VAL A 599 0.50 -39.13 10.25
N ALA A 600 0.10 -39.95 11.21
CA ALA A 600 -1.07 -40.83 11.15
C ALA A 600 -2.35 -39.97 11.08
N ALA A 601 -3.21 -40.28 10.12
CA ALA A 601 -4.53 -39.68 10.00
C ALA A 601 -5.45 -40.23 11.08
N ALA A 602 -5.90 -39.40 12.00
CA ALA A 602 -7.03 -39.67 12.88
C ALA A 602 -8.33 -39.19 12.21
N ALA A 603 -9.24 -40.12 11.95
CA ALA A 603 -10.55 -39.84 11.39
C ALA A 603 -11.40 -39.04 12.40
N ALA A 604 -11.80 -37.83 12.05
CA ALA A 604 -12.79 -37.06 12.79
C ALA A 604 -14.19 -37.41 12.30
N VAL A 605 -15.01 -37.91 13.23
CA VAL A 605 -16.45 -38.15 13.08
C VAL A 605 -17.14 -36.77 13.05
N ALA A 606 -17.91 -36.52 11.99
CA ALA A 606 -18.76 -35.34 11.88
C ALA A 606 -20.02 -35.48 12.75
N PRO A 607 -20.45 -34.48 13.50
CA PRO A 607 -21.78 -34.49 14.14
C PRO A 607 -22.86 -34.10 13.12
N ALA A 608 -24.01 -34.76 13.22
CA ALA A 608 -25.21 -34.55 12.43
C ALA A 608 -25.81 -33.15 12.67
N PRO A 609 -26.50 -32.54 11.66
CA PRO A 609 -27.08 -31.21 11.82
C PRO A 609 -28.34 -31.26 12.70
N ALA A 610 -28.35 -30.40 13.72
CA ALA A 610 -29.54 -30.12 14.52
C ALA A 610 -30.54 -29.29 13.72
N THR A 611 -31.75 -29.81 13.56
CA THR A 611 -32.92 -29.12 13.02
C THR A 611 -33.37 -28.03 13.98
N VAL A 612 -33.20 -26.75 13.58
CA VAL A 612 -33.79 -25.60 14.27
C VAL A 612 -35.15 -25.31 13.63
N ALA A 613 -36.21 -25.44 14.39
CA ALA A 613 -37.57 -25.08 14.00
C ALA A 613 -37.68 -23.55 13.86
N ALA A 614 -38.22 -23.10 12.71
CA ALA A 614 -38.52 -21.69 12.46
C ALA A 614 -39.75 -21.24 13.26
N PRO A 615 -39.79 -20.02 13.81
CA PRO A 615 -41.01 -19.47 14.39
C PRO A 615 -41.97 -19.00 13.30
N ALA A 616 -43.26 -19.27 13.52
CA ALA A 616 -44.36 -18.90 12.64
C ALA A 616 -44.48 -17.38 12.46
N VAL A 617 -44.50 -16.94 11.20
CA VAL A 617 -44.79 -15.54 10.85
C VAL A 617 -46.29 -15.35 10.76
N ALA A 618 -46.83 -14.45 11.57
CA ALA A 618 -48.20 -14.01 11.53
C ALA A 618 -48.46 -13.20 10.25
N SER A 619 -49.51 -13.56 9.53
CA SER A 619 -50.02 -12.88 8.35
C SER A 619 -50.63 -11.53 8.66
N ALA A 620 -50.19 -10.45 8.00
CA ALA A 620 -50.83 -9.16 7.96
C ALA A 620 -51.68 -9.04 6.66
N PRO A 621 -52.79 -8.24 6.68
CA PRO A 621 -53.80 -8.29 5.63
C PRO A 621 -53.41 -7.51 4.38
N ALA A 622 -53.96 -7.98 3.24
CA ALA A 622 -53.78 -7.45 1.90
C ALA A 622 -54.38 -6.04 1.74
N ALA A 623 -53.65 -5.11 1.14
CA ALA A 623 -54.14 -3.87 0.59
C ALA A 623 -54.38 -3.99 -0.95
N PRO A 624 -55.36 -3.25 -1.51
CA PRO A 624 -55.91 -3.56 -2.84
C PRO A 624 -55.04 -2.99 -3.97
N SER A 625 -55.00 -3.75 -5.05
CA SER A 625 -54.43 -3.41 -6.37
C SER A 625 -55.28 -2.35 -7.05
N CYS A 626 -54.67 -1.28 -7.51
CA CYS A 626 -55.22 -0.41 -8.56
C CYS A 626 -54.08 0.13 -9.42
N CYS A 627 -54.06 -0.19 -10.73
CA CYS A 627 -53.99 0.70 -11.86
C CYS A 627 -53.41 -0.03 -13.09
N GLY A 628 -54.28 -0.27 -14.04
CA GLY A 628 -53.95 -0.62 -15.42
C GLY A 628 -53.59 0.64 -16.24
N PRO A 629 -52.95 0.49 -17.40
CA PRO A 629 -52.41 1.60 -18.17
C PRO A 629 -53.50 2.32 -18.98
N LYS A 630 -53.44 3.65 -19.03
CA LYS A 630 -54.23 4.50 -19.95
C LYS A 630 -53.41 4.84 -21.21
N PRO A 631 -54.08 4.95 -22.38
CA PRO A 631 -53.41 5.22 -23.64
C PRO A 631 -53.06 6.70 -23.86
N LEU A 632 -52.01 6.92 -24.63
CA LEU A 632 -51.55 8.21 -25.14
C LEU A 632 -52.59 8.85 -26.06
N GLN A 633 -52.97 10.09 -25.81
CA GLN A 633 -53.65 10.97 -26.76
C GLN A 633 -52.62 11.91 -27.40
N GLU A 634 -52.59 11.88 -28.74
CA GLU A 634 -51.95 12.88 -29.59
C GLU A 634 -52.63 14.26 -29.39
N ALA A 635 -51.82 15.30 -29.26
CA ALA A 635 -52.31 16.65 -29.44
C ALA A 635 -51.40 17.42 -30.41
N ALA A 636 -52.05 17.96 -31.39
CA ALA A 636 -51.53 18.65 -32.56
C ALA A 636 -50.76 19.92 -32.25
N ALA A 637 -49.83 20.23 -33.16
CA ALA A 637 -49.11 21.50 -33.27
C ALA A 637 -50.04 22.66 -33.68
N PRO A 638 -49.69 23.91 -33.36
CA PRO A 638 -49.97 25.01 -34.25
C PRO A 638 -48.71 25.75 -34.74
N ALA A 639 -48.87 26.19 -35.97
CA ALA A 639 -47.90 26.82 -36.83
C ALA A 639 -47.43 28.23 -36.40
N SER A 640 -46.22 28.51 -36.82
CA SER A 640 -45.58 29.74 -37.26
C SER A 640 -46.22 31.10 -36.96
N ARG A 641 -45.44 32.02 -36.47
CA ARG A 641 -45.25 33.36 -37.10
C ARG A 641 -43.95 33.99 -36.71
N CYS A 642 -43.30 34.53 -37.76
CA CYS A 642 -42.12 35.40 -37.74
C CYS A 642 -42.38 36.78 -37.11
N CYS A 643 -41.25 37.44 -36.85
CA CYS A 643 -40.97 38.86 -36.88
C CYS A 643 -40.66 39.51 -35.50
N GLY A 644 -39.46 40.11 -35.48
CA GLY A 644 -38.98 41.06 -34.55
C GLY A 644 -37.53 40.86 -34.25
#